data_dffb37da366a3ade99a96dc071a9a1b4
#
_entry.id   dffb37da366a3ade99a96dc071a9a1b4
#
_cell.length_a   1.000
_cell.length_b   1.000
_cell.length_c   1.000
_cell.angle_alpha   90.00
_cell.angle_beta   90.00
_cell.angle_gamma   90.00
#
_symmetry.space_group_name_H-M   'P 1'
#
loop_
_entity.id
_entity.type
_entity.pdbx_description
1 polymer ?
#
loop_
_entity_poly.entity_id
_entity_poly.type
_entity_poly.pdbx_seq_one_letter_code
_entity_poly.pdbx_strand_id
1 'polypeptide(L)'
;MAIRDLFRPRYYERTVYVTASNIDDLNADEMYRTQPALRSVISFLADNVAGLPLKCYIRQPDGGRVRDRDSALAKVLAHPNNWSTGHELIRATVSEYLLHDKALWLTLPDNTESGWTVAVVPSRWVTVKTYDGLVADHVKVRPDNGTETNIDIDDCLLFLGWSPYGTAYATSRIDALKDVLKEQIAAWNFRNGIWRNQGRVTQWISRPADTPWGDGAKDRFATSWKNKFAGNEGTDTGGTPLLEDGMRLETVTFNAREAQWVEATRLSREDVCAVYHVNPGLIYHTDATTYASAKDNARALYADTLQPMLDMIEERINTFLVPRLGLDSTHYCEFDLSAKLQGSFEEQAAVMSSAVGAPWMTRNEARQMRNLPTVEGGDELVTPLNVLIGGQASPTDVPGTEQAFDYAPLQIKSAPVHVKSAPETADAEEITEILRRFFKRQSRSVENRLKKDRFPGWWDADRWDKELGEDLEPVFYAQVVRRGQDAVERANLGGAFDGERTKNYIAAMAFGKAKAINDVTYRELRKALDGDFEDEDAMGATVSGVFEKAEGQRAETSGRSFATACAGFAILEACNQRGGNRTIMKMWVVTSGNPRASHAALDGEIVPYKEPFSNGAMFPVDQSLDPEESCNCQCVMDLLIP
;
A
#
# COMPACT_ATOMS: atom_id res chain seq x y z
N MET A 1 -3.44 -42.33 20.41
CA MET A 1 -2.28 -42.54 19.49
C MET A 1 -1.68 -41.17 19.25
N ALA A 2 -0.41 -40.93 19.51
CA ALA A 2 0.16 -39.62 19.29
C ALA A 2 0.28 -39.33 17.79
N ILE A 3 0.08 -38.06 17.35
CA ILE A 3 0.21 -37.65 15.94
C ILE A 3 1.55 -38.11 15.34
N ARG A 4 2.64 -38.13 16.13
CA ARG A 4 3.96 -38.62 15.72
C ARG A 4 4.00 -40.09 15.34
N ASP A 5 3.10 -40.91 15.89
CA ASP A 5 3.05 -42.35 15.62
C ASP A 5 2.31 -42.65 14.31
N LEU A 6 1.43 -41.74 13.86
CA LEU A 6 0.74 -41.83 12.58
C LEU A 6 1.68 -41.56 11.38
N PHE A 7 2.69 -40.72 11.58
CA PHE A 7 3.59 -40.30 10.52
C PHE A 7 5.05 -40.49 10.97
N ARG A 8 5.69 -41.58 10.59
CA ARG A 8 7.14 -41.79 10.80
C ARG A 8 7.91 -41.41 9.54
N PRO A 9 8.29 -40.12 9.35
CA PRO A 9 9.04 -39.71 8.17
C PRO A 9 10.48 -40.26 8.24
N ARG A 10 10.96 -40.86 7.16
CA ARG A 10 12.39 -40.96 6.91
C ARG A 10 12.82 -39.63 6.28
N TYR A 11 13.72 -38.90 6.92
CA TYR A 11 14.29 -37.67 6.39
C TYR A 11 15.03 -37.95 5.09
N TYR A 12 14.54 -37.35 3.98
CA TYR A 12 15.28 -37.20 2.75
C TYR A 12 15.22 -35.73 2.33
N GLU A 13 16.39 -35.07 2.34
CA GLU A 13 16.54 -33.79 1.65
C GLU A 13 16.57 -34.06 0.15
N ARG A 14 15.49 -33.73 -0.54
CA ARG A 14 15.46 -33.75 -2.00
C ARG A 14 15.93 -32.39 -2.52
N THR A 15 17.12 -32.35 -3.12
CA THR A 15 17.56 -31.16 -3.87
C THR A 15 16.88 -31.18 -5.23
N VAL A 16 16.04 -30.19 -5.51
CA VAL A 16 15.37 -30.02 -6.81
C VAL A 16 16.24 -29.14 -7.69
N TYR A 17 16.74 -29.70 -8.79
CA TYR A 17 17.39 -28.94 -9.85
C TYR A 17 16.37 -28.64 -10.94
N VAL A 18 16.15 -27.35 -11.24
CA VAL A 18 15.25 -26.92 -12.32
C VAL A 18 16.05 -26.86 -13.61
N THR A 19 15.71 -27.74 -14.54
CA THR A 19 16.30 -27.79 -15.90
C THR A 19 15.18 -27.56 -16.93
N ALA A 20 15.54 -27.21 -18.16
CA ALA A 20 14.56 -27.05 -19.21
C ALA A 20 13.75 -28.33 -19.50
N SER A 21 14.31 -29.51 -19.18
CA SER A 21 13.65 -30.80 -19.43
C SER A 21 12.65 -31.24 -18.37
N ASN A 22 12.63 -30.62 -17.17
CA ASN A 22 11.74 -31.01 -16.08
C ASN A 22 10.76 -29.89 -15.62
N ILE A 23 10.68 -28.81 -16.38
CA ILE A 23 9.79 -27.67 -16.03
C ILE A 23 8.33 -28.12 -16.00
N ASP A 24 7.92 -29.00 -16.91
CA ASP A 24 6.54 -29.47 -17.01
C ASP A 24 6.11 -30.38 -15.86
N ASP A 25 7.07 -31.03 -15.20
CA ASP A 25 6.84 -31.98 -14.11
C ASP A 25 6.85 -31.33 -12.72
N LEU A 26 7.13 -30.01 -12.62
CA LEU A 26 7.19 -29.32 -11.34
C LEU A 26 5.81 -29.25 -10.67
N ASN A 27 5.75 -29.69 -9.43
CA ASN A 27 4.58 -29.53 -8.58
C ASN A 27 4.57 -28.16 -7.86
N ALA A 28 3.47 -27.85 -7.16
CA ALA A 28 3.31 -26.57 -6.46
C ALA A 28 4.42 -26.27 -5.44
N ASP A 29 4.85 -27.28 -4.66
CA ASP A 29 5.90 -27.14 -3.65
C ASP A 29 7.27 -26.83 -4.30
N GLU A 30 7.56 -27.48 -5.42
CA GLU A 30 8.80 -27.26 -6.17
C GLU A 30 8.80 -25.89 -6.83
N MET A 31 7.67 -25.43 -7.35
CA MET A 31 7.49 -24.07 -7.85
C MET A 31 7.71 -23.03 -6.75
N TYR A 32 7.12 -23.23 -5.57
CA TYR A 32 7.35 -22.35 -4.42
C TYR A 32 8.82 -22.27 -4.01
N ARG A 33 9.55 -23.39 -4.05
CA ARG A 33 10.98 -23.44 -3.72
C ARG A 33 11.86 -22.71 -4.73
N THR A 34 11.48 -22.74 -6.01
CA THR A 34 12.32 -22.32 -7.13
C THR A 34 11.93 -20.95 -7.71
N GLN A 35 10.69 -20.48 -7.50
CA GLN A 35 10.18 -19.24 -8.06
C GLN A 35 10.14 -18.12 -7.03
N PRO A 36 11.04 -17.11 -7.13
CA PRO A 36 11.15 -16.04 -6.13
C PRO A 36 9.86 -15.20 -6.03
N ALA A 37 9.19 -14.90 -7.15
CA ALA A 37 7.96 -14.12 -7.17
C ALA A 37 6.85 -14.82 -6.39
N LEU A 38 6.61 -16.09 -6.67
CA LEU A 38 5.61 -16.91 -5.98
C LEU A 38 5.90 -16.99 -4.47
N ARG A 39 7.16 -17.29 -4.12
CA ARG A 39 7.58 -17.37 -2.73
C ARG A 39 7.37 -16.05 -1.97
N SER A 40 7.70 -14.93 -2.60
CA SER A 40 7.55 -13.61 -1.97
C SER A 40 6.09 -13.30 -1.68
N VAL A 41 5.18 -13.53 -2.62
CA VAL A 41 3.73 -13.28 -2.46
C VAL A 41 3.15 -14.16 -1.36
N ILE A 42 3.38 -15.47 -1.42
CA ILE A 42 2.82 -16.42 -0.44
C ILE A 42 3.37 -16.17 0.96
N SER A 43 4.69 -15.95 1.10
CA SER A 43 5.29 -15.66 2.41
C SER A 43 4.75 -14.35 2.96
N PHE A 44 4.63 -13.30 2.13
CA PHE A 44 4.08 -12.02 2.54
C PHE A 44 2.65 -12.14 3.08
N LEU A 45 1.77 -12.84 2.38
CA LEU A 45 0.39 -13.05 2.82
C LEU A 45 0.33 -13.90 4.09
N ALA A 46 1.06 -15.02 4.14
CA ALA A 46 1.07 -15.91 5.29
C ALA A 46 1.61 -15.22 6.55
N ASP A 47 2.67 -14.43 6.43
CA ASP A 47 3.26 -13.68 7.56
C ASP A 47 2.34 -12.55 8.05
N ASN A 48 1.61 -11.88 7.13
CA ASN A 48 0.63 -10.85 7.52
C ASN A 48 -0.57 -11.45 8.27
N VAL A 49 -1.09 -12.59 7.83
CA VAL A 49 -2.21 -13.26 8.53
C VAL A 49 -1.74 -13.84 9.87
N ALA A 50 -0.61 -14.54 9.90
CA ALA A 50 -0.08 -15.12 11.14
C ALA A 50 0.29 -14.06 12.18
N GLY A 51 0.63 -12.85 11.72
CA GLY A 51 0.90 -11.70 12.59
C GLY A 51 -0.35 -11.04 13.18
N LEU A 52 -1.56 -11.48 12.82
CA LEU A 52 -2.81 -11.02 13.43
C LEU A 52 -3.12 -11.84 14.67
N PRO A 53 -3.46 -11.21 15.81
CA PRO A 53 -3.88 -11.95 16.98
C PRO A 53 -5.22 -12.65 16.75
N LEU A 54 -5.25 -13.98 16.80
CA LEU A 54 -6.49 -14.75 16.83
C LEU A 54 -6.98 -14.81 18.27
N LYS A 55 -8.12 -14.15 18.54
CA LYS A 55 -8.66 -13.98 19.88
C LYS A 55 -9.92 -14.80 20.08
N CYS A 56 -10.07 -15.43 21.26
CA CYS A 56 -11.27 -16.17 21.63
C CYS A 56 -12.16 -15.33 22.54
N TYR A 57 -13.47 -15.51 22.41
CA TYR A 57 -14.50 -14.79 23.15
C TYR A 57 -15.65 -15.70 23.53
N ILE A 58 -16.40 -15.29 24.56
CA ILE A 58 -17.66 -15.88 24.97
C ILE A 58 -18.75 -14.81 24.81
N ARG A 59 -19.79 -15.11 24.04
CA ARG A 59 -20.97 -14.24 23.88
C ARG A 59 -21.78 -14.24 25.16
N GLN A 60 -22.16 -13.06 25.62
CA GLN A 60 -22.97 -12.88 26.80
C GLN A 60 -24.47 -12.74 26.45
N PRO A 61 -25.40 -13.10 27.35
CA PRO A 61 -26.84 -13.00 27.10
C PRO A 61 -27.34 -11.58 26.82
N ASP A 62 -26.59 -10.55 27.27
CA ASP A 62 -26.89 -9.14 27.05
C ASP A 62 -26.42 -8.61 25.69
N GLY A 63 -25.86 -9.47 24.84
CA GLY A 63 -25.30 -9.12 23.55
C GLY A 63 -23.82 -8.68 23.60
N GLY A 64 -23.25 -8.56 24.81
CA GLY A 64 -21.82 -8.31 25.01
C GLY A 64 -20.94 -9.52 24.74
N ARG A 65 -19.63 -9.33 24.83
CA ARG A 65 -18.64 -10.41 24.71
C ARG A 65 -17.53 -10.26 25.76
N VAL A 66 -17.08 -11.37 26.28
CA VAL A 66 -15.95 -11.41 27.23
C VAL A 66 -14.81 -12.19 26.61
N ARG A 67 -13.58 -11.68 26.81
CA ARG A 67 -12.36 -12.34 26.34
C ARG A 67 -12.19 -13.70 27.04
N ASP A 68 -12.11 -14.75 26.24
CA ASP A 68 -11.85 -16.11 26.70
C ASP A 68 -10.34 -16.42 26.62
N ARG A 69 -9.76 -16.90 27.71
CA ARG A 69 -8.34 -17.30 27.81
C ARG A 69 -8.16 -18.70 28.37
N ASP A 70 -9.23 -19.28 28.92
CA ASP A 70 -9.15 -20.47 29.77
C ASP A 70 -9.76 -21.70 29.10
N SER A 71 -10.61 -21.52 28.09
CA SER A 71 -11.26 -22.64 27.37
C SER A 71 -10.24 -23.48 26.60
N ALA A 72 -10.66 -24.70 26.25
CA ALA A 72 -9.90 -25.59 25.39
C ALA A 72 -9.58 -24.93 24.04
N LEU A 73 -10.50 -24.12 23.49
CA LEU A 73 -10.29 -23.37 22.24
C LEU A 73 -9.15 -22.36 22.38
N ALA A 74 -9.18 -21.53 23.43
CA ALA A 74 -8.16 -20.51 23.63
C ALA A 74 -6.77 -21.15 23.83
N LYS A 75 -6.70 -22.24 24.60
CA LYS A 75 -5.46 -22.96 24.88
C LYS A 75 -4.89 -23.67 23.64
N VAL A 76 -5.74 -24.35 22.85
CA VAL A 76 -5.28 -25.08 21.66
C VAL A 76 -4.88 -24.14 20.54
N LEU A 77 -5.50 -22.97 20.40
CA LEU A 77 -5.09 -21.97 19.40
C LEU A 77 -3.80 -21.25 19.81
N ALA A 78 -3.54 -21.08 21.11
CA ALA A 78 -2.27 -20.52 21.60
C ALA A 78 -1.11 -21.53 21.52
N HIS A 79 -1.38 -22.79 21.92
CA HIS A 79 -0.42 -23.89 21.98
C HIS A 79 -1.03 -25.14 21.34
N PRO A 80 -0.99 -25.24 19.98
CA PRO A 80 -1.70 -26.31 19.26
C PRO A 80 -1.09 -27.70 19.51
N ASN A 81 0.19 -27.77 19.86
CA ASN A 81 0.92 -28.98 20.16
C ASN A 81 2.24 -28.67 20.88
N ASN A 82 3.05 -29.69 21.18
CA ASN A 82 4.32 -29.55 21.92
C ASN A 82 5.51 -29.03 21.10
N TRP A 83 5.34 -28.74 19.80
CA TRP A 83 6.43 -28.33 18.90
C TRP A 83 6.11 -27.14 18.03
N SER A 84 4.90 -26.57 18.08
CA SER A 84 4.54 -25.37 17.33
C SER A 84 3.71 -24.40 18.15
N THR A 85 3.79 -23.15 17.78
CA THR A 85 3.01 -22.04 18.33
C THR A 85 1.75 -21.78 17.51
N GLY A 86 0.79 -21.04 18.06
CA GLY A 86 -0.41 -20.61 17.30
C GLY A 86 -0.06 -19.80 16.05
N HIS A 87 0.97 -18.96 16.12
CA HIS A 87 1.49 -18.23 14.96
C HIS A 87 1.98 -19.18 13.85
N GLU A 88 2.76 -20.20 14.20
CA GLU A 88 3.26 -21.17 13.23
C GLU A 88 2.13 -22.04 12.66
N LEU A 89 1.13 -22.38 13.46
CA LEU A 89 -0.07 -23.08 13.00
C LEU A 89 -0.79 -22.28 11.90
N ILE A 90 -1.10 -21.03 12.16
CA ILE A 90 -1.80 -20.15 11.19
C ILE A 90 -0.93 -19.91 9.97
N ARG A 91 0.36 -19.62 10.14
CA ARG A 91 1.30 -19.42 9.02
C ARG A 91 1.35 -20.65 8.10
N ALA A 92 1.46 -21.83 8.67
CA ALA A 92 1.47 -23.08 7.89
C ALA A 92 0.13 -23.30 7.18
N THR A 93 -1.00 -23.08 7.87
CA THR A 93 -2.35 -23.20 7.31
C THR A 93 -2.53 -22.31 6.08
N VAL A 94 -2.18 -21.03 6.22
CA VAL A 94 -2.29 -20.05 5.14
C VAL A 94 -1.35 -20.39 3.99
N SER A 95 -0.12 -20.83 4.28
CA SER A 95 0.84 -21.23 3.25
C SER A 95 0.33 -22.42 2.44
N GLU A 96 -0.18 -23.45 3.10
CA GLU A 96 -0.77 -24.65 2.44
C GLU A 96 -2.02 -24.27 1.62
N TYR A 97 -2.89 -23.43 2.18
CA TYR A 97 -4.07 -22.94 1.49
C TYR A 97 -3.73 -22.12 0.24
N LEU A 98 -2.75 -21.22 0.31
CA LEU A 98 -2.34 -20.42 -0.85
C LEU A 98 -1.65 -21.25 -1.92
N LEU A 99 -0.91 -22.31 -1.53
CA LEU A 99 -0.23 -23.20 -2.47
C LEU A 99 -1.17 -24.20 -3.14
N HIS A 100 -2.05 -24.81 -2.37
CA HIS A 100 -2.83 -25.98 -2.79
C HIS A 100 -4.34 -25.73 -2.85
N ASP A 101 -4.78 -24.52 -2.50
CA ASP A 101 -6.18 -24.14 -2.29
C ASP A 101 -6.90 -25.05 -1.28
N LYS A 102 -6.10 -25.70 -0.44
CA LYS A 102 -6.54 -26.57 0.65
C LYS A 102 -5.54 -26.57 1.79
N ALA A 103 -6.04 -26.70 3.01
CA ALA A 103 -5.23 -27.01 4.18
C ALA A 103 -5.99 -27.99 5.07
N LEU A 104 -5.28 -28.79 5.84
CA LEU A 104 -5.86 -29.78 6.75
C LEU A 104 -5.24 -29.64 8.14
N TRP A 105 -6.08 -29.45 9.14
CA TRP A 105 -5.71 -29.70 10.52
C TRP A 105 -6.17 -31.08 10.94
N LEU A 106 -5.25 -31.84 11.51
CA LEU A 106 -5.57 -33.05 12.24
C LEU A 106 -5.75 -32.68 13.70
N THR A 107 -6.92 -33.03 14.27
CA THR A 107 -7.32 -32.69 15.63
C THR A 107 -7.55 -33.98 16.42
N LEU A 108 -6.70 -34.25 17.40
CA LEU A 108 -6.79 -35.47 18.20
C LEU A 108 -6.79 -35.15 19.70
N PRO A 109 -7.56 -35.90 20.52
CA PRO A 109 -7.45 -35.81 21.96
C PRO A 109 -6.02 -36.19 22.42
N ASP A 110 -5.45 -35.40 23.33
CA ASP A 110 -4.12 -35.65 23.86
C ASP A 110 -4.03 -35.15 25.33
N ASN A 111 -2.99 -35.60 26.05
CA ASN A 111 -2.71 -35.15 27.42
C ASN A 111 -1.99 -33.78 27.49
N THR A 112 -2.39 -32.86 26.64
CA THR A 112 -1.95 -31.46 26.67
C THR A 112 -2.80 -30.64 27.63
N GLU A 113 -2.39 -29.42 27.96
CA GLU A 113 -3.18 -28.52 28.82
C GLU A 113 -4.58 -28.21 28.25
N SER A 114 -4.71 -28.20 26.93
CA SER A 114 -6.00 -28.03 26.24
C SER A 114 -6.83 -29.31 26.17
N GLY A 115 -6.25 -30.48 26.44
CA GLY A 115 -6.83 -31.80 26.21
C GLY A 115 -6.79 -32.24 24.74
N TRP A 116 -6.19 -31.44 23.86
CA TRP A 116 -6.18 -31.64 22.41
C TRP A 116 -4.86 -31.30 21.77
N THR A 117 -4.53 -31.97 20.69
CA THR A 117 -3.40 -31.64 19.82
C THR A 117 -3.92 -31.34 18.42
N VAL A 118 -3.45 -30.22 17.87
CA VAL A 118 -3.76 -29.77 16.50
C VAL A 118 -2.48 -29.65 15.70
N ALA A 119 -2.45 -30.20 14.49
CA ALA A 119 -1.31 -30.10 13.60
C ALA A 119 -1.73 -29.92 12.14
N VAL A 120 -1.00 -29.06 11.40
CA VAL A 120 -1.18 -28.93 9.95
C VAL A 120 -0.54 -30.13 9.26
N VAL A 121 -1.32 -30.80 8.42
CA VAL A 121 -0.82 -31.90 7.58
C VAL A 121 -0.46 -31.32 6.20
N PRO A 122 0.76 -31.59 5.66
CA PRO A 122 1.14 -31.11 4.33
C PRO A 122 0.12 -31.50 3.27
N SER A 123 -0.42 -30.53 2.54
CA SER A 123 -1.52 -30.74 1.59
C SER A 123 -1.18 -31.71 0.45
N ARG A 124 0.11 -31.82 0.09
CA ARG A 124 0.60 -32.79 -0.89
C ARG A 124 0.40 -34.25 -0.45
N TRP A 125 0.31 -34.51 0.86
CA TRP A 125 0.04 -35.85 1.42
C TRP A 125 -1.44 -36.17 1.46
N VAL A 126 -2.30 -35.15 1.30
CA VAL A 126 -3.74 -35.20 1.58
C VAL A 126 -4.53 -35.46 0.31
N THR A 127 -5.34 -36.53 0.31
CA THR A 127 -6.37 -36.79 -0.69
C THR A 127 -7.71 -36.93 -0.01
N VAL A 128 -8.61 -36.00 -0.27
CA VAL A 128 -9.98 -36.07 0.23
C VAL A 128 -10.76 -37.13 -0.56
N LYS A 129 -11.49 -37.97 0.12
CA LYS A 129 -12.36 -38.99 -0.46
C LYS A 129 -13.81 -38.65 -0.17
N THR A 130 -14.63 -38.82 -1.19
CA THR A 130 -16.08 -38.56 -1.12
C THR A 130 -16.82 -39.83 -1.38
N TYR A 131 -17.97 -39.98 -0.76
CA TYR A 131 -18.86 -41.12 -0.99
C TYR A 131 -19.69 -40.92 -2.27
N ASP A 132 -20.15 -39.69 -2.50
CA ASP A 132 -21.05 -39.30 -3.59
C ASP A 132 -20.50 -38.19 -4.50
N GLY A 133 -19.27 -37.80 -4.29
CA GLY A 133 -18.65 -36.66 -5.00
C GLY A 133 -18.94 -35.29 -4.38
N LEU A 134 -19.81 -35.19 -3.39
CA LEU A 134 -20.22 -33.92 -2.79
C LEU A 134 -19.70 -33.75 -1.35
N VAL A 135 -19.83 -34.81 -0.55
CA VAL A 135 -19.48 -34.74 0.87
C VAL A 135 -18.20 -35.53 1.12
N ALA A 136 -17.26 -34.91 1.85
CA ALA A 136 -16.05 -35.58 2.27
C ALA A 136 -16.39 -36.67 3.31
N ASP A 137 -15.95 -37.88 3.06
CA ASP A 137 -16.19 -39.04 3.93
C ASP A 137 -14.98 -39.30 4.82
N HIS A 138 -13.80 -39.44 4.22
CA HIS A 138 -12.54 -39.59 4.92
C HIS A 138 -11.40 -38.94 4.15
N VAL A 139 -10.30 -38.74 4.86
CA VAL A 139 -9.09 -38.19 4.28
C VAL A 139 -8.02 -39.26 4.26
N LYS A 140 -7.47 -39.51 3.07
CA LYS A 140 -6.26 -40.32 2.91
C LYS A 140 -5.03 -39.47 3.03
N VAL A 141 -4.19 -39.81 3.98
CA VAL A 141 -2.90 -39.15 4.17
C VAL A 141 -1.78 -40.14 3.81
N ARG A 142 -0.97 -39.76 2.83
CA ARG A 142 0.17 -40.53 2.36
C ARG A 142 1.44 -39.70 2.46
N PRO A 143 2.20 -39.83 3.56
CA PRO A 143 3.53 -39.25 3.67
C PRO A 143 4.48 -39.73 2.57
N ASP A 144 5.48 -38.92 2.18
CA ASP A 144 6.40 -39.21 1.07
C ASP A 144 7.07 -40.58 1.18
N ASN A 145 7.33 -41.06 2.38
CA ASN A 145 7.97 -42.38 2.63
C ASN A 145 7.19 -43.21 3.67
N GLY A 146 5.89 -42.89 3.87
CA GLY A 146 5.04 -43.55 4.87
C GLY A 146 3.98 -44.44 4.25
N THR A 147 3.28 -45.15 5.13
CA THR A 147 2.09 -45.95 4.78
C THR A 147 0.91 -45.02 4.62
N GLU A 148 0.07 -45.26 3.63
CA GLU A 148 -1.21 -44.55 3.47
C GLU A 148 -2.11 -44.86 4.69
N THR A 149 -2.64 -43.80 5.29
CA THR A 149 -3.53 -43.89 6.46
C THR A 149 -4.85 -43.18 6.14
N ASN A 150 -5.95 -43.87 6.43
CA ASN A 150 -7.26 -43.26 6.36
C ASN A 150 -7.56 -42.58 7.70
N ILE A 151 -7.98 -41.34 7.64
CA ILE A 151 -8.37 -40.53 8.80
C ILE A 151 -9.83 -40.14 8.62
N ASP A 152 -10.60 -40.29 9.68
CA ASP A 152 -12.01 -39.91 9.69
C ASP A 152 -12.13 -38.40 9.48
N ILE A 153 -13.18 -37.98 8.77
CA ILE A 153 -13.42 -36.55 8.56
C ILE A 153 -13.69 -35.83 9.87
N ASP A 154 -14.24 -36.54 10.88
CA ASP A 154 -14.48 -35.98 12.19
C ASP A 154 -13.20 -35.66 12.98
N ASP A 155 -12.07 -36.28 12.64
CA ASP A 155 -10.76 -35.95 13.20
C ASP A 155 -10.03 -34.84 12.41
N CYS A 156 -10.65 -34.35 11.34
CA CYS A 156 -10.07 -33.38 10.41
C CYS A 156 -10.81 -32.05 10.44
N LEU A 157 -10.07 -30.96 10.34
CA LEU A 157 -10.61 -29.65 9.97
C LEU A 157 -10.05 -29.28 8.60
N LEU A 158 -10.92 -29.29 7.59
CA LEU A 158 -10.57 -28.99 6.20
C LEU A 158 -10.86 -27.52 5.87
N PHE A 159 -9.87 -26.86 5.29
CA PHE A 159 -9.98 -25.55 4.67
C PHE A 159 -9.88 -25.76 3.17
N LEU A 160 -10.97 -25.59 2.44
CA LEU A 160 -11.03 -25.82 0.99
C LEU A 160 -11.44 -24.56 0.27
N GLY A 161 -10.74 -24.23 -0.81
CA GLY A 161 -11.17 -23.23 -1.77
C GLY A 161 -12.23 -23.79 -2.71
N TRP A 162 -12.73 -22.93 -3.60
CA TRP A 162 -13.70 -23.35 -4.60
C TRP A 162 -13.04 -24.18 -5.72
N SER A 163 -13.72 -25.23 -6.16
CA SER A 163 -13.28 -26.02 -7.29
C SER A 163 -14.45 -26.31 -8.25
N PRO A 164 -14.24 -26.23 -9.57
CA PRO A 164 -15.25 -26.59 -10.57
C PRO A 164 -15.56 -28.11 -10.56
N TYR A 165 -14.76 -28.91 -9.90
CA TYR A 165 -14.90 -30.38 -9.86
C TYR A 165 -15.77 -30.87 -8.69
N GLY A 166 -16.17 -29.99 -7.78
CA GLY A 166 -17.03 -30.31 -6.65
C GLY A 166 -16.53 -29.74 -5.32
N THR A 167 -17.39 -29.73 -4.31
CA THR A 167 -17.15 -29.06 -3.02
C THR A 167 -16.10 -29.73 -2.15
N ALA A 168 -15.78 -30.98 -2.39
CA ALA A 168 -14.75 -31.74 -1.66
C ALA A 168 -13.37 -31.67 -2.31
N TYR A 169 -13.25 -30.98 -3.44
CA TYR A 169 -11.99 -30.83 -4.16
C TYR A 169 -11.43 -29.43 -4.00
N ALA A 170 -10.16 -29.29 -4.26
CA ALA A 170 -9.48 -28.00 -4.33
C ALA A 170 -8.77 -27.88 -5.68
N THR A 171 -8.70 -26.68 -6.22
CA THR A 171 -7.98 -26.36 -7.46
C THR A 171 -6.92 -25.32 -7.15
N SER A 172 -5.65 -25.72 -7.21
CA SER A 172 -4.55 -24.82 -6.87
C SER A 172 -4.51 -23.60 -7.78
N ARG A 173 -4.33 -22.42 -7.18
CA ARG A 173 -4.10 -21.16 -7.92
C ARG A 173 -2.84 -21.24 -8.77
N ILE A 174 -1.88 -22.07 -8.39
CA ILE A 174 -0.65 -22.31 -9.15
C ILE A 174 -0.93 -22.97 -10.50
N ASP A 175 -2.02 -23.75 -10.63
CA ASP A 175 -2.37 -24.36 -11.92
C ASP A 175 -2.63 -23.29 -13.00
N ALA A 176 -3.21 -22.15 -12.61
CA ALA A 176 -3.39 -20.99 -13.51
C ALA A 176 -2.07 -20.26 -13.81
N LEU A 177 -1.09 -20.34 -12.93
CA LEU A 177 0.21 -19.68 -13.08
C LEU A 177 1.27 -20.56 -13.75
N LYS A 178 1.00 -21.84 -13.98
CA LYS A 178 2.01 -22.79 -14.49
C LYS A 178 2.72 -22.30 -15.73
N ASP A 179 1.99 -21.81 -16.71
CA ASP A 179 2.58 -21.38 -17.98
C ASP A 179 3.41 -20.11 -17.82
N VAL A 180 2.95 -19.14 -17.02
CA VAL A 180 3.70 -17.92 -16.68
C VAL A 180 5.00 -18.27 -15.94
N LEU A 181 4.93 -19.18 -14.97
CA LEU A 181 6.10 -19.61 -14.20
C LEU A 181 7.09 -20.42 -15.05
N LYS A 182 6.59 -21.23 -15.98
CA LYS A 182 7.42 -21.94 -16.96
C LYS A 182 8.16 -20.97 -17.89
N GLU A 183 7.47 -19.94 -18.36
CA GLU A 183 8.09 -18.89 -19.18
C GLU A 183 9.19 -18.17 -18.40
N GLN A 184 8.96 -17.82 -17.15
CA GLN A 184 9.98 -17.21 -16.29
C GLN A 184 11.22 -18.09 -16.15
N ILE A 185 11.04 -19.40 -15.92
CA ILE A 185 12.13 -20.35 -15.80
C ILE A 185 12.89 -20.47 -17.12
N ALA A 186 12.17 -20.59 -18.24
CA ALA A 186 12.78 -20.66 -19.57
C ALA A 186 13.57 -19.40 -19.90
N ALA A 187 13.01 -18.22 -19.64
CA ALA A 187 13.69 -16.94 -19.81
C ALA A 187 14.92 -16.80 -18.92
N TRP A 188 14.85 -17.27 -17.65
CA TRP A 188 16.00 -17.29 -16.76
C TRP A 188 17.10 -18.24 -17.26
N ASN A 189 16.74 -19.46 -17.68
CA ASN A 189 17.67 -20.43 -18.23
C ASN A 189 18.36 -19.90 -19.49
N PHE A 190 17.60 -19.25 -20.38
CA PHE A 190 18.11 -18.61 -21.59
C PHE A 190 19.13 -17.50 -21.24
N ARG A 191 18.74 -16.58 -20.37
CA ARG A 191 19.64 -15.51 -19.90
C ARG A 191 20.90 -16.08 -19.24
N ASN A 192 20.74 -17.06 -18.37
CA ASN A 192 21.87 -17.72 -17.72
C ASN A 192 22.80 -18.40 -18.72
N GLY A 193 22.24 -19.01 -19.79
CA GLY A 193 23.01 -19.54 -20.92
C GLY A 193 23.83 -18.45 -21.62
N ILE A 194 23.25 -17.29 -21.86
CA ILE A 194 23.98 -16.14 -22.46
C ILE A 194 25.09 -15.66 -21.52
N TRP A 195 24.81 -15.52 -20.21
CA TRP A 195 25.81 -15.10 -19.22
C TRP A 195 26.95 -16.09 -19.10
N ARG A 196 26.67 -17.39 -19.06
CA ARG A 196 27.69 -18.46 -19.05
C ARG A 196 28.55 -18.44 -20.30
N ASN A 197 27.99 -18.02 -21.43
CA ASN A 197 28.69 -17.85 -22.70
C ASN A 197 29.26 -16.43 -22.89
N GLN A 198 29.39 -15.65 -21.80
CA GLN A 198 29.97 -14.29 -21.79
C GLN A 198 29.29 -13.32 -22.77
N GLY A 199 27.98 -13.39 -22.90
CA GLY A 199 27.19 -12.54 -23.78
C GLY A 199 27.27 -12.92 -25.28
N ARG A 200 27.93 -14.02 -25.60
CA ARG A 200 27.97 -14.52 -26.98
C ARG A 200 26.72 -15.34 -27.28
N VAL A 201 25.89 -14.79 -28.10
CA VAL A 201 24.74 -15.51 -28.65
C VAL A 201 25.23 -16.27 -29.86
N THR A 202 24.73 -17.45 -30.06
CA THR A 202 25.03 -18.40 -31.12
C THR A 202 26.02 -17.92 -32.20
N GLN A 203 27.22 -18.41 -32.16
CA GLN A 203 28.23 -18.17 -33.19
C GLN A 203 28.39 -19.43 -34.01
N TRP A 204 28.54 -19.30 -35.33
CA TRP A 204 28.95 -20.40 -36.16
C TRP A 204 30.18 -20.03 -36.97
N ILE A 205 30.95 -21.04 -37.31
CA ILE A 205 32.12 -20.89 -38.17
C ILE A 205 31.73 -21.39 -39.53
N SER A 206 31.73 -20.49 -40.52
CA SER A 206 31.57 -20.83 -41.92
C SER A 206 32.93 -21.05 -42.57
N ARG A 207 33.03 -22.05 -43.47
CA ARG A 207 34.22 -22.34 -44.27
C ARG A 207 33.84 -22.41 -45.73
N PRO A 208 34.67 -21.94 -46.68
CA PRO A 208 34.42 -22.08 -48.09
C PRO A 208 34.23 -23.54 -48.52
N ALA A 209 33.29 -23.79 -49.41
CA ALA A 209 32.94 -25.16 -49.82
C ALA A 209 34.06 -25.86 -50.62
N ASP A 210 34.95 -25.09 -51.20
CA ASP A 210 36.11 -25.55 -52.01
C ASP A 210 37.33 -25.97 -51.16
N THR A 211 37.25 -25.84 -49.86
CA THR A 211 38.32 -26.20 -48.93
C THR A 211 37.86 -27.35 -48.01
N PRO A 212 37.90 -28.61 -48.45
CA PRO A 212 37.42 -29.74 -47.67
C PRO A 212 38.32 -30.00 -46.43
N TRP A 213 37.74 -30.54 -45.36
CA TRP A 213 38.48 -30.96 -44.18
C TRP A 213 39.30 -32.20 -44.53
N GLY A 214 40.56 -32.22 -44.07
CA GLY A 214 41.32 -33.48 -44.05
C GLY A 214 40.79 -34.45 -42.99
N ASP A 215 41.13 -35.74 -43.12
CA ASP A 215 40.66 -36.79 -42.24
C ASP A 215 40.92 -36.47 -40.73
N GLY A 216 39.82 -36.45 -39.97
CA GLY A 216 39.85 -36.11 -38.52
C GLY A 216 40.20 -34.68 -38.18
N ALA A 217 40.42 -33.77 -39.18
CA ALA A 217 40.75 -32.38 -38.89
C ALA A 217 39.57 -31.62 -38.29
N LYS A 218 38.32 -31.91 -38.73
CA LYS A 218 37.07 -31.35 -38.19
C LYS A 218 36.92 -31.65 -36.70
N ASP A 219 37.17 -32.89 -36.28
CA ASP A 219 36.97 -33.30 -34.88
C ASP A 219 38.07 -32.70 -34.00
N ARG A 220 39.32 -32.62 -34.49
CA ARG A 220 40.41 -31.97 -33.78
C ARG A 220 40.16 -30.49 -33.60
N PHE A 221 39.67 -29.81 -34.64
CA PHE A 221 39.30 -28.40 -34.56
C PHE A 221 38.14 -28.18 -33.59
N ALA A 222 37.07 -28.97 -33.70
CA ALA A 222 35.92 -28.87 -32.80
C ALA A 222 36.30 -29.10 -31.33
N THR A 223 37.18 -30.09 -31.08
CA THR A 223 37.70 -30.38 -29.73
C THR A 223 38.59 -29.24 -29.22
N SER A 224 39.51 -28.75 -30.05
CA SER A 224 40.38 -27.63 -29.71
C SER A 224 39.60 -26.37 -29.46
N TRP A 225 38.60 -26.08 -30.30
CA TRP A 225 37.69 -24.93 -30.14
C TRP A 225 36.92 -25.02 -28.83
N LYS A 226 36.31 -26.19 -28.55
CA LYS A 226 35.56 -26.41 -27.32
C LYS A 226 36.43 -26.22 -26.07
N ASN A 227 37.66 -26.74 -26.09
CA ASN A 227 38.57 -26.68 -24.94
C ASN A 227 39.14 -25.26 -24.71
N LYS A 228 39.30 -24.46 -25.77
CA LYS A 228 39.88 -23.12 -25.66
C LYS A 228 38.85 -22.01 -25.50
N PHE A 229 37.78 -22.04 -26.27
CA PHE A 229 36.90 -20.89 -26.45
C PHE A 229 35.45 -21.12 -26.04
N ALA A 230 35.03 -22.37 -25.81
CA ALA A 230 33.65 -22.70 -25.48
C ALA A 230 33.46 -22.95 -23.96
N GLY A 231 32.41 -22.34 -23.41
CA GLY A 231 32.01 -22.54 -22.02
C GLY A 231 32.87 -21.78 -21.00
N ASN A 232 32.57 -22.00 -19.71
CA ASN A 232 33.30 -21.36 -18.59
C ASN A 232 34.67 -22.04 -18.28
N GLU A 233 34.91 -23.18 -18.87
CA GLU A 233 36.12 -24.00 -18.60
C GLU A 233 37.17 -23.88 -19.71
N GLY A 234 36.90 -23.12 -20.78
CA GLY A 234 37.85 -22.88 -21.84
C GLY A 234 39.04 -22.03 -21.36
N THR A 235 40.28 -22.45 -21.66
CA THR A 235 41.51 -21.76 -21.20
C THR A 235 41.64 -20.31 -21.71
N ASP A 236 41.06 -20.01 -22.88
CA ASP A 236 41.09 -18.69 -23.54
C ASP A 236 39.67 -18.14 -23.71
N THR A 237 38.81 -18.41 -22.79
CA THR A 237 37.40 -17.91 -22.79
C THR A 237 37.40 -16.37 -22.83
N GLY A 238 36.85 -15.80 -23.91
CA GLY A 238 36.90 -14.35 -24.14
C GLY A 238 38.06 -13.86 -25.04
N GLY A 239 39.03 -14.72 -25.37
CA GLY A 239 40.12 -14.40 -26.29
C GLY A 239 39.65 -14.29 -27.75
N THR A 240 40.50 -13.70 -28.59
CA THR A 240 40.26 -13.58 -30.04
C THR A 240 40.77 -14.81 -30.73
N PRO A 241 39.90 -15.63 -31.37
CA PRO A 241 40.34 -16.82 -32.10
C PRO A 241 41.05 -16.44 -33.41
N LEU A 242 42.08 -17.19 -33.73
CA LEU A 242 42.69 -17.16 -35.06
C LEU A 242 41.97 -18.18 -35.94
N LEU A 243 41.41 -17.73 -37.05
CA LEU A 243 40.74 -18.56 -38.05
C LEU A 243 41.61 -18.76 -39.26
N GLU A 244 41.70 -19.99 -39.76
CA GLU A 244 42.55 -20.39 -40.92
C GLU A 244 41.65 -20.71 -42.12
N ASP A 245 42.29 -20.87 -43.29
CA ASP A 245 41.66 -21.35 -44.53
C ASP A 245 40.36 -20.64 -44.95
N GLY A 246 40.29 -19.33 -44.78
CA GLY A 246 39.16 -18.52 -45.15
C GLY A 246 37.92 -18.73 -44.27
N MET A 247 38.04 -19.35 -43.11
CA MET A 247 36.96 -19.46 -42.15
C MET A 247 36.48 -18.09 -41.68
N ARG A 248 35.19 -17.95 -41.51
CA ARG A 248 34.57 -16.73 -40.94
C ARG A 248 33.78 -17.09 -39.70
N LEU A 249 33.93 -16.27 -38.69
CA LEU A 249 33.10 -16.33 -37.48
C LEU A 249 31.90 -15.40 -37.70
N GLU A 250 30.74 -15.99 -37.77
CA GLU A 250 29.48 -15.25 -37.92
C GLU A 250 28.73 -15.30 -36.60
N THR A 251 28.27 -14.15 -36.17
CA THR A 251 27.49 -14.01 -34.92
C THR A 251 26.07 -13.61 -35.27
N VAL A 252 25.09 -14.29 -34.70
CA VAL A 252 23.74 -13.79 -34.67
C VAL A 252 23.71 -12.67 -33.61
N THR A 253 23.57 -11.44 -34.05
CA THR A 253 23.36 -10.32 -33.13
C THR A 253 21.95 -10.40 -32.58
N PHE A 254 21.85 -10.78 -31.31
CA PHE A 254 20.60 -10.70 -30.59
C PHE A 254 20.39 -9.26 -30.09
N ASN A 255 19.35 -8.62 -30.57
CA ASN A 255 19.04 -7.27 -30.11
C ASN A 255 18.36 -7.36 -28.71
N ALA A 256 19.07 -6.92 -27.67
CA ALA A 256 18.53 -6.92 -26.30
C ALA A 256 17.23 -6.10 -26.16
N ARG A 257 17.01 -5.17 -27.09
CA ARG A 257 15.78 -4.36 -27.19
C ARG A 257 14.58 -5.18 -27.66
N GLU A 258 14.79 -6.18 -28.53
CA GLU A 258 13.75 -7.09 -29.01
C GLU A 258 13.31 -8.10 -27.94
N ALA A 259 14.14 -8.34 -26.94
CA ALA A 259 13.84 -9.28 -25.88
C ALA A 259 12.97 -8.70 -24.78
N GLN A 260 12.88 -7.37 -24.63
CA GLN A 260 12.13 -6.68 -23.58
C GLN A 260 12.17 -7.39 -22.20
N TRP A 261 13.34 -7.92 -21.83
CA TRP A 261 13.47 -8.87 -20.72
C TRP A 261 13.06 -8.30 -19.36
N VAL A 262 13.30 -7.02 -19.16
CA VAL A 262 12.94 -6.34 -17.92
C VAL A 262 11.42 -6.26 -17.80
N GLU A 263 10.76 -5.89 -18.89
CA GLU A 263 9.30 -5.77 -18.95
C GLU A 263 8.62 -7.14 -18.80
N ALA A 264 9.08 -8.16 -19.53
CA ALA A 264 8.55 -9.52 -19.38
C ALA A 264 8.68 -10.06 -17.94
N THR A 265 9.82 -9.79 -17.28
CA THR A 265 10.01 -10.19 -15.87
C THR A 265 9.09 -9.42 -14.93
N ARG A 266 8.80 -8.15 -15.22
CA ARG A 266 7.87 -7.33 -14.47
C ARG A 266 6.43 -7.83 -14.64
N LEU A 267 5.97 -8.03 -15.86
CA LEU A 267 4.63 -8.56 -16.17
C LEU A 267 4.39 -9.90 -15.46
N SER A 268 5.33 -10.83 -15.53
CA SER A 268 5.19 -12.12 -14.85
C SER A 268 5.09 -11.99 -13.31
N ARG A 269 5.71 -10.97 -12.68
CA ARG A 269 5.55 -10.69 -11.25
C ARG A 269 4.17 -10.12 -10.95
N GLU A 270 3.67 -9.25 -11.83
CA GLU A 270 2.35 -8.66 -11.73
C GLU A 270 1.26 -9.72 -11.89
N ASP A 271 1.43 -10.70 -12.79
CA ASP A 271 0.52 -11.83 -12.94
C ASP A 271 0.43 -12.68 -11.66
N VAL A 272 1.56 -12.96 -11.02
CA VAL A 272 1.55 -13.67 -9.72
C VAL A 272 0.79 -12.86 -8.67
N CYS A 273 1.06 -11.55 -8.59
CA CYS A 273 0.35 -10.68 -7.65
C CYS A 273 -1.17 -10.62 -7.95
N ALA A 274 -1.56 -10.57 -9.23
CA ALA A 274 -2.96 -10.52 -9.66
C ALA A 274 -3.74 -11.78 -9.26
N VAL A 275 -3.17 -12.98 -9.42
CA VAL A 275 -3.82 -14.26 -9.04
C VAL A 275 -4.04 -14.35 -7.53
N TYR A 276 -3.17 -13.72 -6.73
CA TYR A 276 -3.31 -13.66 -5.27
C TYR A 276 -3.99 -12.37 -4.77
N HIS A 277 -4.48 -11.51 -5.67
CA HIS A 277 -5.16 -10.24 -5.34
C HIS A 277 -4.31 -9.31 -4.46
N VAL A 278 -3.00 -9.25 -4.71
CA VAL A 278 -2.06 -8.41 -3.96
C VAL A 278 -1.56 -7.27 -4.83
N ASN A 279 -1.57 -6.05 -4.30
CA ASN A 279 -0.97 -4.94 -5.02
C ASN A 279 0.56 -5.13 -5.12
N PRO A 280 1.14 -5.15 -6.33
CA PRO A 280 2.59 -5.32 -6.52
C PRO A 280 3.44 -4.33 -5.73
N GLY A 281 2.95 -3.10 -5.50
CA GLY A 281 3.64 -2.08 -4.73
C GLY A 281 3.87 -2.41 -3.25
N LEU A 282 3.17 -3.41 -2.70
CA LEU A 282 3.40 -3.90 -1.32
C LEU A 282 4.58 -4.89 -1.23
N ILE A 283 4.93 -5.54 -2.33
CA ILE A 283 5.96 -6.59 -2.37
C ILE A 283 7.22 -6.11 -3.08
N TYR A 284 7.04 -5.30 -4.13
CA TYR A 284 8.13 -4.81 -4.97
C TYR A 284 8.14 -3.29 -4.94
N HIS A 285 9.32 -2.69 -4.83
CA HIS A 285 9.48 -1.25 -5.02
C HIS A 285 9.07 -0.87 -6.44
N THR A 286 8.06 -0.01 -6.55
CA THR A 286 7.67 0.64 -7.81
C THR A 286 7.95 2.13 -7.67
N ASP A 287 8.55 2.73 -8.69
CA ASP A 287 8.92 4.16 -8.71
C ASP A 287 7.71 5.11 -8.55
N ALA A 288 6.49 4.57 -8.64
CA ALA A 288 5.23 5.31 -8.57
C ALA A 288 4.55 5.29 -7.18
N THR A 289 5.15 4.64 -6.17
CA THR A 289 4.50 4.49 -4.86
C THR A 289 4.70 5.76 -4.01
N THR A 290 3.65 6.57 -3.84
CA THR A 290 3.63 7.69 -2.90
C THR A 290 3.26 7.21 -1.49
N TYR A 291 3.56 8.03 -0.46
CA TYR A 291 3.22 7.68 0.94
C TYR A 291 1.70 7.47 1.15
N ALA A 292 0.87 8.29 0.49
CA ALA A 292 -0.59 8.16 0.54
C ALA A 292 -1.03 6.82 -0.08
N SER A 293 -0.56 6.50 -1.29
CA SER A 293 -0.88 5.22 -1.94
C SER A 293 -0.37 4.00 -1.16
N ALA A 294 0.72 4.11 -0.42
CA ALA A 294 1.21 3.03 0.44
C ALA A 294 0.26 2.75 1.62
N LYS A 295 -0.31 3.79 2.24
CA LYS A 295 -1.31 3.66 3.33
C LYS A 295 -2.60 3.01 2.82
N ASP A 296 -3.10 3.47 1.66
CA ASP A 296 -4.31 2.92 1.04
C ASP A 296 -4.11 1.48 0.58
N ASN A 297 -2.98 1.16 -0.03
CA ASN A 297 -2.63 -0.21 -0.41
C ASN A 297 -2.53 -1.14 0.81
N ALA A 298 -1.98 -0.66 1.92
CA ALA A 298 -1.93 -1.43 3.16
C ALA A 298 -3.34 -1.69 3.73
N ARG A 299 -4.24 -0.70 3.66
CA ARG A 299 -5.64 -0.87 4.08
C ARG A 299 -6.39 -1.83 3.17
N ALA A 300 -6.27 -1.68 1.86
CA ALA A 300 -6.87 -2.57 0.87
C ALA A 300 -6.38 -4.02 1.03
N LEU A 301 -5.11 -4.25 1.38
CA LEU A 301 -4.61 -5.58 1.70
C LEU A 301 -5.46 -6.28 2.76
N TYR A 302 -5.74 -5.60 3.88
CA TYR A 302 -6.52 -6.21 4.96
C TYR A 302 -8.01 -6.31 4.63
N ALA A 303 -8.61 -5.30 4.00
CA ALA A 303 -10.04 -5.27 3.70
C ALA A 303 -10.43 -6.17 2.52
N ASP A 304 -9.64 -6.16 1.44
CA ASP A 304 -10.05 -6.79 0.18
C ASP A 304 -9.36 -8.13 -0.06
N THR A 305 -8.09 -8.26 0.35
CA THR A 305 -7.30 -9.47 0.07
C THR A 305 -7.35 -10.49 1.21
N LEU A 306 -7.13 -10.04 2.45
CA LEU A 306 -7.01 -10.94 3.60
C LEU A 306 -8.35 -11.26 4.25
N GLN A 307 -9.29 -10.31 4.34
CA GLN A 307 -10.56 -10.49 5.03
C GLN A 307 -11.31 -11.77 4.61
N PRO A 308 -11.50 -12.08 3.32
CA PRO A 308 -12.23 -13.29 2.92
C PRO A 308 -11.55 -14.59 3.41
N MET A 309 -10.22 -14.57 3.53
CA MET A 309 -9.47 -15.73 4.04
C MET A 309 -9.55 -15.83 5.56
N LEU A 310 -9.53 -14.69 6.26
CA LEU A 310 -9.72 -14.64 7.72
C LEU A 310 -11.10 -15.16 8.09
N ASP A 311 -12.15 -14.66 7.42
CA ASP A 311 -13.54 -15.11 7.63
C ASP A 311 -13.68 -16.62 7.40
N MET A 312 -13.08 -17.16 6.35
CA MET A 312 -13.10 -18.60 6.06
C MET A 312 -12.42 -19.40 7.19
N ILE A 313 -11.29 -18.94 7.71
CA ILE A 313 -10.58 -19.61 8.81
C ILE A 313 -11.42 -19.55 10.09
N GLU A 314 -11.96 -18.39 10.43
CA GLU A 314 -12.83 -18.18 11.59
C GLU A 314 -14.08 -19.05 11.54
N GLU A 315 -14.79 -19.02 10.43
CA GLU A 315 -16.00 -19.83 10.24
C GLU A 315 -15.73 -21.33 10.37
N ARG A 316 -14.63 -21.82 9.80
CA ARG A 316 -14.24 -23.22 9.91
C ARG A 316 -13.94 -23.62 11.36
N ILE A 317 -13.19 -22.79 12.08
CA ILE A 317 -12.89 -23.02 13.50
C ILE A 317 -14.18 -22.97 14.32
N ASN A 318 -14.98 -21.93 14.15
CA ASN A 318 -16.17 -21.70 14.95
C ASN A 318 -17.26 -22.76 14.69
N THR A 319 -17.41 -23.21 13.45
CA THR A 319 -18.44 -24.19 13.08
C THR A 319 -18.07 -25.63 13.42
N PHE A 320 -16.78 -26.00 13.22
CA PHE A 320 -16.40 -27.41 13.31
C PHE A 320 -15.47 -27.73 14.48
N LEU A 321 -14.52 -26.85 14.82
CA LEU A 321 -13.59 -27.11 15.92
C LEU A 321 -14.23 -26.87 17.29
N VAL A 322 -14.97 -25.77 17.46
CA VAL A 322 -15.59 -25.42 18.75
C VAL A 322 -16.48 -26.55 19.29
N PRO A 323 -17.44 -27.11 18.53
CA PRO A 323 -18.26 -28.26 19.01
C PRO A 323 -17.41 -29.51 19.30
N ARG A 324 -16.37 -29.76 18.51
CA ARG A 324 -15.46 -30.90 18.70
C ARG A 324 -14.70 -30.82 20.02
N LEU A 325 -14.33 -29.62 20.46
CA LEU A 325 -13.69 -29.39 21.76
C LEU A 325 -14.68 -29.49 22.94
N GLY A 326 -15.96 -29.80 22.68
CA GLY A 326 -17.00 -29.90 23.70
C GLY A 326 -17.52 -28.55 24.21
N LEU A 327 -17.29 -27.48 23.45
CA LEU A 327 -17.74 -26.13 23.78
C LEU A 327 -19.07 -25.82 23.08
N ASP A 328 -19.87 -24.96 23.70
CA ASP A 328 -21.12 -24.50 23.14
C ASP A 328 -20.94 -23.37 22.11
N SER A 329 -21.99 -22.98 21.41
CA SER A 329 -21.98 -21.96 20.36
C SER A 329 -21.77 -20.53 20.87
N THR A 330 -21.66 -20.34 22.19
CA THR A 330 -21.31 -19.02 22.75
C THR A 330 -19.82 -18.73 22.60
N HIS A 331 -19.00 -19.79 22.58
CA HIS A 331 -17.56 -19.67 22.35
C HIS A 331 -17.25 -19.49 20.85
N TYR A 332 -16.37 -18.55 20.54
CA TYR A 332 -15.90 -18.32 19.16
C TYR A 332 -14.54 -17.66 19.15
N CYS A 333 -13.89 -17.70 18.02
CA CYS A 333 -12.66 -16.93 17.78
C CYS A 333 -12.82 -15.97 16.61
N GLU A 334 -12.06 -14.89 16.63
CA GLU A 334 -11.97 -13.90 15.57
C GLU A 334 -10.55 -13.32 15.51
N PHE A 335 -10.13 -12.90 14.32
CA PHE A 335 -8.87 -12.17 14.14
C PHE A 335 -9.04 -10.71 14.54
N ASP A 336 -8.09 -10.20 15.31
CA ASP A 336 -8.08 -8.78 15.68
C ASP A 336 -7.31 -7.94 14.67
N LEU A 337 -8.06 -7.30 13.79
CA LEU A 337 -7.53 -6.38 12.77
C LEU A 337 -7.29 -4.96 13.31
N SER A 338 -7.76 -4.68 14.53
CA SER A 338 -7.75 -3.31 15.08
C SER A 338 -6.35 -2.68 15.07
N ALA A 339 -5.32 -3.44 15.42
CA ALA A 339 -3.94 -2.96 15.46
C ALA A 339 -3.36 -2.61 14.08
N LYS A 340 -3.92 -3.17 12.99
CA LYS A 340 -3.42 -2.99 11.62
C LYS A 340 -4.25 -1.98 10.81
N LEU A 341 -5.55 -1.89 11.10
CA LEU A 341 -6.46 -0.95 10.44
C LEU A 341 -6.53 0.40 11.16
N GLN A 342 -6.16 0.42 12.44
CA GLN A 342 -6.08 1.67 13.20
C GLN A 342 -4.93 2.51 12.66
N GLY A 343 -5.25 3.77 12.35
CA GLY A 343 -4.29 4.77 11.90
C GLY A 343 -3.18 5.07 12.92
N SER A 344 -2.51 6.21 12.78
CA SER A 344 -1.48 6.64 13.71
C SER A 344 -1.96 6.64 15.18
N PHE A 345 -1.04 6.62 16.13
CA PHE A 345 -1.36 6.72 17.56
C PHE A 345 -2.29 7.90 17.87
N GLU A 346 -2.13 9.00 17.14
CA GLU A 346 -2.93 10.21 17.26
C GLU A 346 -4.38 10.00 16.79
N GLU A 347 -4.59 9.34 15.64
CA GLU A 347 -5.92 8.98 15.14
C GLU A 347 -6.65 8.07 16.12
N GLN A 348 -5.96 7.08 16.69
CA GLN A 348 -6.52 6.20 17.71
C GLN A 348 -6.90 6.94 19.00
N ALA A 349 -6.05 7.86 19.44
CA ALA A 349 -6.30 8.67 20.61
C ALA A 349 -7.52 9.59 20.40
N ALA A 350 -7.65 10.17 19.23
CA ALA A 350 -8.79 11.00 18.84
C ALA A 350 -10.10 10.20 18.81
N VAL A 351 -10.10 9.02 18.18
CA VAL A 351 -11.27 8.12 18.12
C VAL A 351 -11.69 7.67 19.52
N MET A 352 -10.74 7.24 20.38
CA MET A 352 -11.04 6.85 21.76
C MET A 352 -11.53 8.02 22.61
N SER A 353 -10.92 9.19 22.45
CA SER A 353 -11.37 10.39 23.16
C SER A 353 -12.79 10.78 22.75
N SER A 354 -13.10 10.71 21.45
CA SER A 354 -14.44 10.93 20.93
C SER A 354 -15.43 9.88 21.42
N ALA A 355 -15.05 8.60 21.43
CA ALA A 355 -15.90 7.49 21.87
C ALA A 355 -16.27 7.54 23.35
N VAL A 356 -15.32 7.93 24.19
CA VAL A 356 -15.52 8.13 25.65
C VAL A 356 -16.27 9.43 25.92
N GLY A 357 -16.04 10.47 25.13
CA GLY A 357 -16.77 11.74 25.22
C GLY A 357 -18.18 11.68 24.62
N ALA A 358 -18.44 10.78 23.66
CA ALA A 358 -19.78 10.41 23.23
C ALA A 358 -20.30 9.26 24.08
N PRO A 359 -21.60 9.18 24.43
CA PRO A 359 -22.10 8.26 25.46
C PRO A 359 -22.25 6.80 24.96
N TRP A 360 -21.29 6.26 24.22
CA TRP A 360 -21.35 4.88 23.72
C TRP A 360 -20.16 3.98 24.18
N MET A 361 -19.13 4.54 24.82
CA MET A 361 -18.00 3.79 25.36
C MET A 361 -17.66 4.29 26.76
N THR A 362 -17.44 3.37 27.71
CA THR A 362 -17.02 3.71 29.07
C THR A 362 -15.51 3.95 29.14
N ARG A 363 -15.06 4.66 30.18
CA ARG A 363 -13.62 4.88 30.43
C ARG A 363 -12.89 3.57 30.67
N ASN A 364 -13.49 2.59 31.33
CA ASN A 364 -12.86 1.30 31.60
C ASN A 364 -12.77 0.44 30.33
N GLU A 365 -13.75 0.46 29.43
CA GLU A 365 -13.66 -0.19 28.12
C GLU A 365 -12.49 0.38 27.29
N ALA A 366 -12.36 1.69 27.22
CA ALA A 366 -11.25 2.34 26.51
C ALA A 366 -9.88 2.00 27.15
N ARG A 367 -9.82 1.89 28.50
CA ARG A 367 -8.61 1.47 29.21
C ARG A 367 -8.27 0.01 28.95
N GLN A 368 -9.27 -0.89 28.91
CA GLN A 368 -9.09 -2.30 28.57
C GLN A 368 -8.58 -2.49 27.14
N MET A 369 -9.08 -1.70 26.20
CA MET A 369 -8.57 -1.71 24.82
C MET A 369 -7.08 -1.34 24.73
N ARG A 370 -6.58 -0.57 25.71
CA ARG A 370 -5.16 -0.18 25.83
C ARG A 370 -4.37 -1.03 26.82
N ASN A 371 -4.95 -2.12 27.31
CA ASN A 371 -4.31 -2.99 28.31
C ASN A 371 -3.96 -2.24 29.61
N LEU A 372 -4.71 -1.20 29.95
CA LEU A 372 -4.57 -0.46 31.21
C LEU A 372 -5.54 -1.03 32.25
N PRO A 373 -5.17 -1.06 33.54
CA PRO A 373 -6.06 -1.53 34.59
C PRO A 373 -7.30 -0.64 34.70
N THR A 374 -8.43 -1.23 35.08
CA THR A 374 -9.69 -0.52 35.36
C THR A 374 -9.54 0.48 36.50
N VAL A 375 -10.35 1.53 36.52
CA VAL A 375 -10.42 2.52 37.57
C VAL A 375 -11.83 2.52 38.17
N GLU A 376 -11.93 2.79 39.45
CA GLU A 376 -13.22 2.92 40.17
C GLU A 376 -14.04 4.07 39.57
N GLY A 377 -15.34 3.84 39.34
CA GLY A 377 -16.25 4.77 38.66
C GLY A 377 -15.99 4.95 37.14
N GLY A 378 -15.17 4.06 36.53
CA GLY A 378 -14.85 4.11 35.12
C GLY A 378 -15.84 3.36 34.20
N ASP A 379 -16.82 2.64 34.76
CA ASP A 379 -17.82 1.88 34.01
C ASP A 379 -19.10 2.68 33.72
N GLU A 380 -19.16 3.92 34.17
CA GLU A 380 -20.25 4.83 33.86
C GLU A 380 -19.98 5.56 32.54
N LEU A 381 -21.01 5.66 31.69
CA LEU A 381 -20.97 6.45 30.46
C LEU A 381 -20.90 7.94 30.80
N VAL A 382 -19.95 8.64 30.20
CA VAL A 382 -19.81 10.10 30.37
C VAL A 382 -20.86 10.79 29.52
N THR A 383 -21.90 11.34 30.14
CA THR A 383 -22.90 12.17 29.46
C THR A 383 -22.48 13.64 29.54
N PRO A 384 -22.17 14.31 28.42
CA PRO A 384 -21.89 15.75 28.45
C PRO A 384 -23.10 16.53 28.98
N LEU A 385 -22.86 17.51 29.82
CA LEU A 385 -23.91 18.34 30.47
C LEU A 385 -24.81 19.10 29.47
N ASN A 386 -24.38 19.22 28.22
CA ASN A 386 -25.09 19.91 27.14
C ASN A 386 -25.93 18.98 26.25
N VAL A 387 -26.06 17.68 26.58
CA VAL A 387 -26.83 16.71 25.81
C VAL A 387 -28.10 16.35 26.55
N LEU A 388 -29.26 16.58 25.89
CA LEU A 388 -30.58 16.17 26.38
C LEU A 388 -30.82 14.69 26.00
N ILE A 389 -30.96 13.81 27.00
CA ILE A 389 -31.24 12.39 26.77
C ILE A 389 -32.76 12.20 26.78
N GLY A 390 -33.33 11.75 25.63
CA GLY A 390 -34.73 11.33 25.55
C GLY A 390 -35.77 12.40 25.84
N GLY A 391 -35.43 13.69 25.71
CA GLY A 391 -36.32 14.81 26.01
C GLY A 391 -36.59 15.04 27.50
N GLN A 392 -35.85 14.37 28.38
CA GLN A 392 -35.87 14.66 29.83
C GLN A 392 -34.87 15.76 30.18
N ALA A 393 -35.23 16.59 31.14
CA ALA A 393 -34.35 17.63 31.67
C ALA A 393 -33.03 17.03 32.17
N SER A 394 -31.92 17.75 31.99
CA SER A 394 -30.61 17.36 32.50
C SER A 394 -30.69 16.97 33.99
N PRO A 395 -29.88 15.99 34.48
CA PRO A 395 -29.87 15.62 35.90
C PRO A 395 -29.63 16.78 36.88
N THR A 396 -29.23 17.95 36.39
CA THR A 396 -29.11 19.19 37.15
C THR A 396 -30.44 19.88 37.44
N ASP A 397 -31.56 19.46 36.82
CA ASP A 397 -32.91 20.01 37.07
C ASP A 397 -33.69 19.17 38.09
N VAL A 398 -33.06 18.71 39.18
CA VAL A 398 -33.80 18.14 40.30
C VAL A 398 -34.40 19.29 41.11
N PRO A 399 -35.77 19.40 41.17
CA PRO A 399 -36.39 20.45 41.98
C PRO A 399 -36.09 20.18 43.45
N GLY A 400 -35.27 21.03 44.09
CA GLY A 400 -35.09 20.99 45.53
C GLY A 400 -33.69 21.31 46.11
N THR A 401 -32.72 21.65 45.32
CA THR A 401 -31.46 22.24 45.82
C THR A 401 -31.26 23.63 45.23
N GLU A 402 -31.92 24.61 45.85
CA GLU A 402 -31.53 26.02 45.73
C GLU A 402 -30.13 26.19 46.37
N GLN A 403 -29.08 25.89 45.59
CA GLN A 403 -27.82 26.61 45.66
C GLN A 403 -27.65 27.27 44.32
N ALA A 404 -28.13 28.50 44.26
CA ALA A 404 -27.86 29.44 43.19
C ALA A 404 -26.34 29.60 43.06
N PHE A 405 -25.70 28.81 42.20
CA PHE A 405 -24.51 29.29 41.54
C PHE A 405 -24.98 30.34 40.55
N ASP A 406 -24.73 31.57 40.87
CA ASP A 406 -24.95 32.75 40.03
C ASP A 406 -24.02 32.64 38.80
N TYR A 407 -24.37 31.79 37.87
CA TYR A 407 -23.83 31.85 36.52
C TYR A 407 -24.54 33.04 35.85
N ALA A 408 -23.93 34.19 36.01
CA ALA A 408 -24.18 35.26 35.07
C ALA A 408 -24.05 34.66 33.65
N PRO A 409 -25.05 34.76 32.79
CA PRO A 409 -24.91 34.32 31.42
C PRO A 409 -23.66 35.00 30.88
N LEU A 410 -22.72 34.21 30.36
CA LEU A 410 -21.64 34.76 29.56
C LEU A 410 -22.30 35.59 28.47
N GLN A 411 -22.50 36.86 28.74
CA GLN A 411 -22.82 37.81 27.71
C GLN A 411 -21.62 37.74 26.76
N ILE A 412 -21.83 37.13 25.58
CA ILE A 412 -20.98 37.34 24.44
C ILE A 412 -21.07 38.83 24.18
N LYS A 413 -20.10 39.58 24.73
CA LYS A 413 -20.12 41.06 24.73
C LYS A 413 -19.76 41.66 23.38
N SER A 414 -19.44 40.83 22.38
CA SER A 414 -19.24 41.27 21.00
C SER A 414 -19.54 40.12 20.04
N ALA A 415 -20.12 40.42 18.89
CA ALA A 415 -20.16 39.45 17.79
C ALA A 415 -18.74 38.99 17.47
N PRO A 416 -18.53 37.69 17.15
CA PRO A 416 -17.20 37.18 16.84
C PRO A 416 -16.60 38.01 15.71
N VAL A 417 -15.32 38.34 15.84
CA VAL A 417 -14.60 39.02 14.77
C VAL A 417 -14.30 37.99 13.68
N HIS A 418 -14.77 38.28 12.47
CA HIS A 418 -14.55 37.45 11.30
C HIS A 418 -13.30 37.92 10.54
N VAL A 419 -12.32 37.02 10.33
CA VAL A 419 -11.14 37.30 9.51
C VAL A 419 -11.06 36.29 8.39
N LYS A 420 -11.47 36.68 7.19
CA LYS A 420 -11.49 35.79 6.01
C LYS A 420 -10.13 35.73 5.31
N SER A 421 -9.73 34.54 4.90
CA SER A 421 -8.51 34.26 4.12
C SER A 421 -8.68 34.57 2.61
N ALA A 422 -9.63 35.38 2.21
CA ALA A 422 -9.80 35.71 0.81
C ALA A 422 -8.56 36.48 0.28
N PRO A 423 -7.89 35.98 -0.78
CA PRO A 423 -6.77 36.69 -1.38
C PRO A 423 -7.27 38.00 -2.05
N GLU A 424 -6.43 39.02 -2.07
CA GLU A 424 -6.71 40.18 -2.91
C GLU A 424 -6.45 39.87 -4.37
N THR A 425 -7.16 40.54 -5.28
CA THR A 425 -6.94 40.38 -6.72
C THR A 425 -5.49 40.68 -7.09
N ALA A 426 -4.89 41.71 -6.48
CA ALA A 426 -3.51 42.09 -6.69
C ALA A 426 -2.51 40.99 -6.32
N ASP A 427 -2.75 40.21 -5.25
CA ASP A 427 -1.90 39.10 -4.83
C ASP A 427 -1.89 38.01 -5.90
N ALA A 428 -3.05 37.68 -6.44
CA ALA A 428 -3.18 36.69 -7.51
C ALA A 428 -2.57 37.16 -8.83
N GLU A 429 -2.73 38.43 -9.17
CA GLU A 429 -2.14 39.03 -10.39
C GLU A 429 -0.62 39.07 -10.32
N GLU A 430 -0.02 39.39 -9.18
CA GLU A 430 1.43 39.40 -8.97
C GLU A 430 2.04 38.01 -9.22
N ILE A 431 1.43 36.96 -8.65
CA ILE A 431 1.90 35.56 -8.86
C ILE A 431 1.65 35.13 -10.31
N THR A 432 0.52 35.48 -10.90
CA THR A 432 0.19 35.17 -12.30
C THR A 432 1.26 35.73 -13.25
N GLU A 433 1.73 36.97 -13.01
CA GLU A 433 2.74 37.60 -13.86
C GLU A 433 4.12 36.94 -13.71
N ILE A 434 4.46 36.43 -12.53
CA ILE A 434 5.66 35.61 -12.32
C ILE A 434 5.56 34.33 -13.14
N LEU A 435 4.45 33.61 -13.06
CA LEU A 435 4.22 32.39 -13.80
C LEU A 435 4.29 32.59 -15.31
N ARG A 436 3.69 33.67 -15.82
CA ARG A 436 3.77 34.06 -17.24
C ARG A 436 5.22 34.29 -17.69
N ARG A 437 5.98 35.05 -16.91
CA ARG A 437 7.41 35.30 -17.22
C ARG A 437 8.23 34.02 -17.17
N PHE A 438 7.96 33.16 -16.20
CA PHE A 438 8.63 31.86 -16.10
C PHE A 438 8.30 30.98 -17.30
N PHE A 439 7.04 30.80 -17.69
CA PHE A 439 6.65 29.99 -18.84
C PHE A 439 7.28 30.49 -20.14
N LYS A 440 7.31 31.80 -20.37
CA LYS A 440 8.02 32.41 -21.52
C LYS A 440 9.51 32.07 -21.55
N ARG A 441 10.17 32.10 -20.38
CA ARG A 441 11.59 31.75 -20.25
C ARG A 441 11.78 30.24 -20.50
N GLN A 442 10.93 29.42 -19.94
CA GLN A 442 10.93 27.96 -20.09
C GLN A 442 10.69 27.56 -21.55
N SER A 443 9.66 28.11 -22.21
CA SER A 443 9.37 27.87 -23.64
C SER A 443 10.58 28.11 -24.53
N ARG A 444 11.20 29.29 -24.44
CA ARG A 444 12.38 29.63 -25.22
C ARG A 444 13.55 28.66 -24.97
N SER A 445 13.75 28.26 -23.74
CA SER A 445 14.83 27.32 -23.38
C SER A 445 14.57 25.94 -23.96
N VAL A 446 13.33 25.46 -23.87
CA VAL A 446 12.88 24.16 -24.39
C VAL A 446 12.98 24.15 -25.93
N GLU A 447 12.46 25.14 -26.62
CA GLU A 447 12.54 25.27 -28.08
C GLU A 447 13.99 25.29 -28.60
N ASN A 448 14.88 26.00 -27.91
CA ASN A 448 16.29 26.06 -28.27
C ASN A 448 17.02 24.73 -28.07
N ARG A 449 16.62 23.93 -27.09
CA ARG A 449 17.20 22.61 -26.84
C ARG A 449 16.65 21.54 -27.77
N LEU A 450 15.37 21.59 -28.13
CA LEU A 450 14.74 20.70 -29.12
C LEU A 450 15.49 20.63 -30.44
N LYS A 451 16.12 21.76 -30.86
CA LYS A 451 16.97 21.84 -32.06
C LYS A 451 18.29 21.09 -31.95
N LYS A 452 18.68 20.65 -30.76
CA LYS A 452 19.99 20.03 -30.47
C LYS A 452 19.87 18.59 -29.98
N ASP A 453 18.87 18.29 -29.18
CA ASP A 453 18.68 17.00 -28.50
C ASP A 453 17.26 16.50 -28.61
N ARG A 454 17.07 15.16 -28.62
CA ARG A 454 15.74 14.54 -28.58
C ARG A 454 15.22 14.43 -27.14
N PHE A 455 13.89 14.56 -26.99
CA PHE A 455 13.19 14.28 -25.72
C PHE A 455 13.57 12.87 -25.19
N PRO A 456 13.79 12.64 -23.86
CA PRO A 456 13.62 13.57 -22.73
C PRO A 456 14.91 14.29 -22.29
N GLY A 457 16.05 14.12 -22.94
CA GLY A 457 17.36 14.60 -22.47
C GLY A 457 17.50 16.13 -22.33
N TRP A 458 16.56 16.89 -22.89
CA TRP A 458 16.56 18.36 -22.80
C TRP A 458 15.72 18.91 -21.63
N TRP A 459 14.96 18.07 -20.91
CA TRP A 459 14.21 18.49 -19.73
C TRP A 459 15.07 18.33 -18.48
N ASP A 460 15.21 19.40 -17.74
CA ASP A 460 15.98 19.48 -16.50
C ASP A 460 15.03 19.90 -15.38
N ALA A 461 14.43 18.90 -14.73
CA ALA A 461 13.42 19.11 -13.71
C ALA A 461 13.97 19.90 -12.52
N ASP A 462 15.14 19.51 -12.00
CA ASP A 462 15.75 20.15 -10.83
C ASP A 462 16.05 21.64 -11.09
N ARG A 463 16.49 21.96 -12.28
CA ARG A 463 16.72 23.35 -12.70
C ARG A 463 15.41 24.15 -12.71
N TRP A 464 14.36 23.60 -13.32
CA TRP A 464 13.09 24.31 -13.45
C TRP A 464 12.37 24.48 -12.10
N ASP A 465 12.45 23.49 -11.23
CA ASP A 465 11.89 23.55 -9.89
C ASP A 465 12.60 24.61 -9.05
N LYS A 466 13.93 24.66 -9.16
CA LYS A 466 14.75 25.66 -8.49
C LYS A 466 14.45 27.08 -9.00
N GLU A 467 14.50 27.29 -10.32
CA GLU A 467 14.28 28.62 -10.90
C GLU A 467 12.89 29.19 -10.55
N LEU A 468 11.83 28.36 -10.65
CA LEU A 468 10.49 28.82 -10.31
C LEU A 468 10.30 28.99 -8.79
N GLY A 469 10.89 28.09 -7.99
CA GLY A 469 10.87 28.23 -6.53
C GLY A 469 11.51 29.53 -6.05
N GLU A 470 12.68 29.87 -6.60
CA GLU A 470 13.39 31.13 -6.32
C GLU A 470 12.61 32.37 -6.79
N ASP A 471 11.86 32.28 -7.89
CA ASP A 471 10.98 33.37 -8.37
C ASP A 471 9.75 33.56 -7.46
N LEU A 472 9.16 32.49 -6.92
CA LEU A 472 7.94 32.51 -6.10
C LEU A 472 8.19 32.85 -4.62
N GLU A 473 9.31 32.40 -4.04
CA GLU A 473 9.60 32.55 -2.62
C GLU A 473 9.51 34.00 -2.10
N PRO A 474 10.11 35.02 -2.76
CA PRO A 474 10.06 36.41 -2.27
C PRO A 474 8.64 36.96 -2.24
N VAL A 475 7.81 36.62 -3.22
CA VAL A 475 6.43 37.11 -3.33
C VAL A 475 5.55 36.40 -2.31
N PHE A 476 5.68 35.08 -2.15
CA PHE A 476 4.98 34.35 -1.10
C PHE A 476 5.33 34.90 0.28
N TYR A 477 6.62 35.16 0.53
CA TYR A 477 7.05 35.75 1.80
C TYR A 477 6.42 37.13 2.03
N ALA A 478 6.45 38.03 1.05
CA ALA A 478 5.86 39.37 1.15
C ALA A 478 4.34 39.31 1.40
N GLN A 479 3.63 38.43 0.68
CA GLN A 479 2.18 38.27 0.85
C GLN A 479 1.84 37.66 2.21
N VAL A 480 2.54 36.62 2.66
CA VAL A 480 2.31 36.00 3.97
C VAL A 480 2.56 36.99 5.12
N VAL A 481 3.66 37.74 5.08
CA VAL A 481 3.96 38.73 6.14
C VAL A 481 2.90 39.82 6.17
N ARG A 482 2.52 40.38 5.02
CA ARG A 482 1.49 41.40 4.94
C ARG A 482 0.13 40.91 5.45
N ARG A 483 -0.29 39.71 5.01
CA ARG A 483 -1.57 39.11 5.41
C ARG A 483 -1.58 38.67 6.85
N GLY A 484 -0.44 38.15 7.35
CA GLY A 484 -0.29 37.78 8.76
C GLY A 484 -0.39 38.97 9.68
N GLN A 485 0.24 40.10 9.32
CA GLN A 485 0.14 41.34 10.08
C GLN A 485 -1.29 41.93 10.06
N ASP A 486 -1.95 41.96 8.89
CA ASP A 486 -3.34 42.36 8.74
C ASP A 486 -4.29 41.49 9.60
N ALA A 487 -4.06 40.18 9.65
CA ALA A 487 -4.83 39.29 10.50
C ALA A 487 -4.61 39.55 12.00
N VAL A 488 -3.38 39.84 12.45
CA VAL A 488 -3.07 40.23 13.83
C VAL A 488 -3.83 41.51 14.23
N GLU A 489 -3.86 42.48 13.32
CA GLU A 489 -4.53 43.77 13.56
C GLU A 489 -6.07 43.61 13.59
N ARG A 490 -6.67 42.98 12.57
CA ARG A 490 -8.15 42.78 12.47
C ARG A 490 -8.69 41.91 13.60
N ALA A 491 -7.92 40.89 14.00
CA ALA A 491 -8.29 40.01 15.09
C ALA A 491 -7.95 40.55 16.49
N ASN A 492 -7.34 41.74 16.55
CA ASN A 492 -6.87 42.35 17.79
C ASN A 492 -6.05 41.38 18.67
N LEU A 493 -5.11 40.63 18.04
CA LEU A 493 -4.32 39.63 18.73
C LEU A 493 -3.16 40.22 19.53
N GLY A 494 -2.79 41.47 19.24
CA GLY A 494 -1.67 42.17 19.88
C GLY A 494 -0.29 41.78 19.39
N GLY A 495 0.65 42.71 19.35
CA GLY A 495 2.00 42.52 18.86
C GLY A 495 2.12 42.55 17.33
N ALA A 496 3.27 42.10 16.80
CA ALA A 496 3.54 42.05 15.37
C ALA A 496 3.67 40.59 14.89
N PHE A 497 3.38 40.36 13.61
CA PHE A 497 3.59 39.07 12.97
C PHE A 497 5.10 38.84 12.75
N ASP A 498 5.59 37.68 13.15
CA ASP A 498 7.01 37.30 12.96
C ASP A 498 7.19 36.54 11.65
N GLY A 499 7.62 37.25 10.61
CA GLY A 499 7.88 36.67 9.29
C GLY A 499 9.08 35.73 9.26
N GLU A 500 10.14 35.99 10.05
CA GLU A 500 11.35 35.16 10.04
C GLU A 500 11.07 33.74 10.52
N ARG A 501 10.19 33.56 11.47
CA ARG A 501 9.74 32.25 11.94
C ARG A 501 9.14 31.37 10.83
N THR A 502 8.52 31.98 9.82
CA THR A 502 7.79 31.28 8.75
C THR A 502 8.61 31.02 7.49
N LYS A 503 9.80 31.60 7.40
CA LYS A 503 10.61 31.64 6.18
C LYS A 503 10.89 30.25 5.58
N ASN A 504 11.30 29.29 6.39
CA ASN A 504 11.59 27.93 5.91
C ASN A 504 10.32 27.22 5.37
N TYR A 505 9.18 27.44 5.99
CA TYR A 505 7.90 26.87 5.51
C TYR A 505 7.49 27.51 4.18
N ILE A 506 7.62 28.82 4.05
CA ILE A 506 7.29 29.57 2.83
C ILE A 506 8.20 29.11 1.68
N ALA A 507 9.50 28.96 1.92
CA ALA A 507 10.43 28.43 0.94
C ALA A 507 10.00 27.01 0.49
N ALA A 508 9.70 26.11 1.42
CA ALA A 508 9.23 24.77 1.10
C ALA A 508 7.91 24.78 0.31
N MET A 509 6.98 25.68 0.66
CA MET A 509 5.72 25.88 -0.07
C MET A 509 5.98 26.35 -1.50
N ALA A 510 6.86 27.33 -1.71
CA ALA A 510 7.21 27.85 -3.03
C ALA A 510 7.83 26.75 -3.92
N PHE A 511 8.76 25.96 -3.39
CA PHE A 511 9.37 24.83 -4.10
C PHE A 511 8.35 23.72 -4.40
N GLY A 512 7.48 23.37 -3.47
CA GLY A 512 6.42 22.38 -3.69
C GLY A 512 5.46 22.79 -4.80
N LYS A 513 5.04 24.06 -4.83
CA LYS A 513 4.20 24.61 -5.91
C LYS A 513 4.94 24.69 -7.24
N ALA A 514 6.23 25.04 -7.25
CA ALA A 514 7.07 25.05 -8.44
C ALA A 514 7.18 23.67 -9.08
N LYS A 515 7.44 22.66 -8.26
CA LYS A 515 7.51 21.27 -8.70
C LYS A 515 6.18 20.81 -9.31
N ALA A 516 5.06 21.05 -8.65
CA ALA A 516 3.75 20.68 -9.17
C ALA A 516 3.45 21.31 -10.54
N ILE A 517 3.82 22.57 -10.75
CA ILE A 517 3.68 23.26 -12.05
C ILE A 517 4.55 22.61 -13.13
N ASN A 518 5.81 22.30 -12.81
CA ASN A 518 6.76 21.71 -13.75
C ASN A 518 6.40 20.26 -14.10
N ASP A 519 5.93 19.47 -13.15
CA ASP A 519 5.45 18.11 -13.38
C ASP A 519 4.26 18.07 -14.35
N VAL A 520 3.34 19.03 -14.24
CA VAL A 520 2.24 19.19 -15.20
C VAL A 520 2.77 19.57 -16.58
N THR A 521 3.67 20.56 -16.65
CA THR A 521 4.26 21.02 -17.91
C THR A 521 5.00 19.87 -18.61
N TYR A 522 5.79 19.09 -17.86
CA TYR A 522 6.49 17.93 -18.38
C TYR A 522 5.56 16.88 -18.97
N ARG A 523 4.47 16.54 -18.25
CA ARG A 523 3.46 15.56 -18.72
C ARG A 523 2.75 16.04 -19.98
N GLU A 524 2.41 17.32 -20.06
CA GLU A 524 1.75 17.89 -21.24
C GLU A 524 2.70 17.91 -22.43
N LEU A 525 3.96 18.30 -22.25
CA LEU A 525 4.97 18.25 -23.29
C LEU A 525 5.25 16.82 -23.76
N ARG A 526 5.37 15.87 -22.82
CA ARG A 526 5.55 14.45 -23.16
C ARG A 526 4.40 13.93 -24.01
N LYS A 527 3.16 14.21 -23.58
CA LYS A 527 1.96 13.81 -24.33
C LYS A 527 1.90 14.46 -25.73
N ALA A 528 2.26 15.73 -25.81
CA ALA A 528 2.24 16.48 -27.07
C ALA A 528 3.34 16.02 -28.05
N LEU A 529 4.48 15.50 -27.54
CA LEU A 529 5.63 15.04 -28.29
C LEU A 529 5.66 13.53 -28.54
N ASP A 530 4.63 12.77 -28.14
CA ASP A 530 4.51 11.32 -28.29
C ASP A 530 4.01 10.91 -29.71
N GLY A 531 4.11 11.81 -30.71
CA GLY A 531 3.70 11.59 -32.11
C GLY A 531 4.85 11.71 -33.10
N ASP A 532 4.63 11.21 -34.32
CA ASP A 532 5.52 11.46 -35.45
C ASP A 532 5.30 12.88 -35.98
N PHE A 533 6.37 13.64 -36.14
CA PHE A 533 6.35 15.01 -36.68
C PHE A 533 6.94 15.04 -38.10
N GLU A 534 6.31 15.80 -38.99
CA GLU A 534 6.76 15.94 -40.37
C GLU A 534 8.12 16.67 -40.45
N ASP A 535 8.35 17.66 -39.58
CA ASP A 535 9.57 18.42 -39.48
C ASP A 535 9.79 19.05 -38.10
N GLU A 536 10.93 19.74 -37.88
CA GLU A 536 11.27 20.43 -36.64
C GLU A 536 10.36 21.63 -36.36
N ASP A 537 9.80 22.27 -37.39
CA ASP A 537 8.92 23.43 -37.24
C ASP A 537 7.55 23.00 -36.70
N ALA A 538 7.01 21.86 -37.17
CA ALA A 538 5.76 21.27 -36.64
C ALA A 538 5.90 20.87 -35.17
N MET A 539 7.03 20.30 -34.78
CA MET A 539 7.34 19.96 -33.40
C MET A 539 7.46 21.24 -32.54
N GLY A 540 8.14 22.28 -33.03
CA GLY A 540 8.26 23.58 -32.39
C GLY A 540 6.89 24.24 -32.16
N ALA A 541 6.02 24.23 -33.15
CA ALA A 541 4.66 24.78 -33.03
C ALA A 541 3.83 24.03 -31.98
N THR A 542 3.99 22.72 -31.86
CA THR A 542 3.31 21.90 -30.85
C THR A 542 3.77 22.29 -29.42
N VAL A 543 5.07 22.47 -29.22
CA VAL A 543 5.64 22.92 -27.95
C VAL A 543 5.15 24.33 -27.59
N SER A 544 5.19 25.27 -28.55
CA SER A 544 4.67 26.63 -28.35
C SER A 544 3.21 26.59 -27.91
N GLY A 545 2.36 25.74 -28.51
CA GLY A 545 0.95 25.58 -28.13
C GLY A 545 0.73 25.10 -26.70
N VAL A 546 1.61 24.26 -26.15
CA VAL A 546 1.57 23.86 -24.72
C VAL A 546 1.88 25.05 -23.83
N PHE A 547 2.89 25.85 -24.17
CA PHE A 547 3.28 27.01 -23.38
C PHE A 547 2.30 28.19 -23.49
N GLU A 548 1.66 28.40 -24.62
CA GLU A 548 0.58 29.40 -24.78
C GLU A 548 -0.58 29.13 -23.82
N LYS A 549 -0.99 27.85 -23.68
CA LYS A 549 -2.00 27.45 -22.68
C LYS A 549 -1.51 27.65 -21.26
N ALA A 550 -0.23 27.40 -21.01
CA ALA A 550 0.38 27.60 -19.69
C ALA A 550 0.45 29.09 -19.31
N GLU A 551 0.85 29.96 -20.23
CA GLU A 551 0.90 31.42 -20.04
C GLU A 551 -0.48 32.07 -19.88
N GLY A 552 -1.50 31.49 -20.48
CA GLY A 552 -2.88 31.95 -20.37
C GLY A 552 -3.58 31.42 -19.11
N GLN A 553 -4.56 30.56 -19.33
CA GLN A 553 -5.50 30.07 -18.30
C GLN A 553 -4.80 29.39 -17.12
N ARG A 554 -3.71 28.61 -17.36
CA ARG A 554 -3.04 27.89 -16.27
C ARG A 554 -2.31 28.85 -15.32
N ALA A 555 -1.63 29.89 -15.83
CA ALA A 555 -0.99 30.90 -15.00
C ALA A 555 -2.00 31.63 -14.10
N GLU A 556 -3.16 32.02 -14.65
CA GLU A 556 -4.23 32.69 -13.89
C GLU A 556 -4.83 31.80 -12.81
N THR A 557 -5.15 30.56 -13.16
CA THR A 557 -5.72 29.59 -12.21
C THR A 557 -4.75 29.26 -11.08
N SER A 558 -3.49 29.04 -11.41
CA SER A 558 -2.44 28.76 -10.42
C SER A 558 -2.13 29.98 -9.56
N GLY A 559 -2.10 31.17 -10.15
CA GLY A 559 -1.89 32.43 -9.41
C GLY A 559 -2.92 32.64 -8.32
N ARG A 560 -4.22 32.45 -8.64
CA ARG A 560 -5.31 32.50 -7.64
C ARG A 560 -5.17 31.45 -6.56
N SER A 561 -4.92 30.20 -6.94
CA SER A 561 -4.77 29.11 -5.97
C SER A 561 -3.58 29.34 -5.02
N PHE A 562 -2.47 29.85 -5.53
CA PHE A 562 -1.28 30.13 -4.71
C PHE A 562 -1.50 31.32 -3.76
N ALA A 563 -2.16 32.37 -4.23
CA ALA A 563 -2.53 33.50 -3.37
C ALA A 563 -3.50 33.04 -2.25
N THR A 564 -4.45 32.13 -2.54
CA THR A 564 -5.34 31.54 -1.53
C THR A 564 -4.56 30.75 -0.49
N ALA A 565 -3.56 29.96 -0.91
CA ALA A 565 -2.69 29.20 -0.01
C ALA A 565 -1.87 30.12 0.91
N CYS A 566 -1.27 31.18 0.34
CA CYS A 566 -0.53 32.20 1.12
C CYS A 566 -1.42 32.89 2.15
N ALA A 567 -2.63 33.30 1.77
CA ALA A 567 -3.58 33.95 2.67
C ALA A 567 -4.09 32.99 3.76
N GLY A 568 -4.40 31.73 3.43
CA GLY A 568 -4.81 30.71 4.40
C GLY A 568 -3.73 30.44 5.44
N PHE A 569 -2.51 30.22 4.99
CA PHE A 569 -1.38 30.01 5.89
C PHE A 569 -1.10 31.24 6.77
N ALA A 570 -1.06 32.43 6.20
CA ALA A 570 -0.77 33.65 6.92
C ALA A 570 -1.72 33.89 8.11
N ILE A 571 -3.02 33.69 7.87
CA ILE A 571 -4.05 33.91 8.90
C ILE A 571 -3.96 32.83 9.98
N LEU A 572 -3.76 31.58 9.61
CA LEU A 572 -3.59 30.49 10.56
C LEU A 572 -2.34 30.71 11.42
N GLU A 573 -1.24 31.09 10.80
CA GLU A 573 0.02 31.32 11.51
C GLU A 573 -0.02 32.57 12.41
N ALA A 574 -0.76 33.60 12.04
CA ALA A 574 -1.03 34.73 12.93
C ALA A 574 -1.69 34.28 14.24
N CYS A 575 -2.63 33.34 14.17
CA CYS A 575 -3.25 32.74 15.35
C CYS A 575 -2.25 31.87 16.13
N ASN A 576 -1.41 31.10 15.45
CA ASN A 576 -0.36 30.30 16.10
C ASN A 576 0.63 31.15 16.89
N GLN A 577 1.00 32.31 16.34
CA GLN A 577 1.96 33.21 16.97
C GLN A 577 1.35 34.06 18.08
N ARG A 578 0.09 34.49 17.94
CA ARG A 578 -0.52 35.54 18.78
C ARG A 578 -1.86 35.14 19.41
N GLY A 579 -2.43 33.97 19.08
CA GLY A 579 -3.74 33.54 19.62
C GLY A 579 -3.77 33.30 21.12
N GLY A 580 -2.65 32.94 21.72
CA GLY A 580 -2.56 32.69 23.16
C GLY A 580 -3.53 31.60 23.62
N ASN A 581 -4.25 31.85 24.73
CA ASN A 581 -5.25 30.92 25.29
C ASN A 581 -6.69 31.22 24.78
N ARG A 582 -6.84 31.96 23.70
CA ARG A 582 -8.17 32.28 23.14
C ARG A 582 -8.76 31.05 22.46
N THR A 583 -10.06 30.86 22.59
CA THR A 583 -10.81 29.82 21.88
C THR A 583 -11.12 30.31 20.45
N ILE A 584 -10.17 30.12 19.53
CA ILE A 584 -10.32 30.53 18.14
C ILE A 584 -10.82 29.33 17.34
N MET A 585 -11.88 29.54 16.55
CA MET A 585 -12.41 28.54 15.62
C MET A 585 -12.13 29.00 14.19
N LYS A 586 -12.12 28.05 13.26
CA LYS A 586 -12.04 28.33 11.82
C LYS A 586 -13.16 27.63 11.09
N MET A 587 -13.68 28.28 10.05
CA MET A 587 -14.80 27.79 9.24
C MET A 587 -14.37 27.69 7.77
N TRP A 588 -14.72 26.60 7.11
CA TRP A 588 -14.56 26.46 5.67
C TRP A 588 -15.70 27.20 4.96
N VAL A 589 -15.38 28.02 3.98
CA VAL A 589 -16.36 28.81 3.23
C VAL A 589 -16.16 28.60 1.75
N VAL A 590 -17.19 28.10 1.09
CA VAL A 590 -17.21 27.94 -0.37
C VAL A 590 -17.64 29.26 -1.01
N THR A 591 -16.80 29.80 -1.89
CA THR A 591 -17.10 31.07 -2.60
C THR A 591 -17.45 30.88 -4.08
N SER A 592 -17.26 29.67 -4.60
CA SER A 592 -17.55 29.30 -6.00
C SER A 592 -19.01 28.95 -6.20
N GLY A 593 -19.61 29.39 -7.31
CA GLY A 593 -20.98 29.02 -7.70
C GLY A 593 -21.10 27.56 -8.21
N ASN A 594 -19.97 26.90 -8.49
CA ASN A 594 -19.91 25.47 -8.91
C ASN A 594 -18.74 24.77 -8.21
N PRO A 595 -18.86 24.51 -6.90
CA PRO A 595 -17.81 23.83 -6.14
C PRO A 595 -17.75 22.33 -6.47
N ARG A 596 -16.60 21.71 -6.20
CA ARG A 596 -16.52 20.25 -6.17
C ARG A 596 -17.44 19.68 -5.08
N ALA A 597 -17.95 18.46 -5.28
CA ALA A 597 -18.81 17.81 -4.29
C ALA A 597 -18.13 17.66 -2.92
N SER A 598 -16.83 17.32 -2.90
CA SER A 598 -16.00 17.26 -1.70
C SER A 598 -15.93 18.59 -0.96
N HIS A 599 -15.75 19.70 -1.67
CA HIS A 599 -15.69 21.04 -1.06
C HIS A 599 -17.06 21.57 -0.67
N ALA A 600 -18.11 21.26 -1.43
CA ALA A 600 -19.47 21.62 -1.06
C ALA A 600 -19.92 20.98 0.26
N ALA A 601 -19.44 19.75 0.54
CA ALA A 601 -19.71 19.06 1.80
C ALA A 601 -19.02 19.70 3.02
N LEU A 602 -17.97 20.50 2.81
CA LEU A 602 -17.23 21.20 3.85
C LEU A 602 -17.79 22.60 4.14
N ASP A 603 -18.69 23.11 3.31
CA ASP A 603 -19.19 24.48 3.46
C ASP A 603 -19.88 24.69 4.82
N GLY A 604 -19.37 25.63 5.60
CA GLY A 604 -19.83 25.88 6.95
C GLY A 604 -19.24 24.95 8.03
N GLU A 605 -18.34 24.02 7.70
CA GLU A 605 -17.64 23.21 8.71
C GLU A 605 -16.81 24.10 9.62
N ILE A 606 -17.02 23.97 10.94
CA ILE A 606 -16.32 24.75 11.97
C ILE A 606 -15.48 23.80 12.83
N VAL A 607 -14.18 24.06 12.91
CA VAL A 607 -13.23 23.30 13.72
C VAL A 607 -12.32 24.24 14.52
N PRO A 608 -11.70 23.78 15.63
CA PRO A 608 -10.66 24.53 16.30
C PRO A 608 -9.52 24.88 15.33
N TYR A 609 -8.95 26.08 15.44
CA TYR A 609 -7.95 26.53 14.45
C TYR A 609 -6.70 25.64 14.35
N LYS A 610 -6.39 24.87 15.40
CA LYS A 610 -5.27 23.91 15.44
C LYS A 610 -5.60 22.55 14.83
N GLU A 611 -6.86 22.26 14.55
CA GLU A 611 -7.30 20.97 14.02
C GLU A 611 -7.53 21.08 12.51
N PRO A 612 -7.28 20.01 11.74
CA PRO A 612 -7.61 19.98 10.32
C PRO A 612 -9.12 19.94 10.12
N PHE A 613 -9.59 20.39 8.95
CA PHE A 613 -10.94 20.11 8.48
C PHE A 613 -11.13 18.63 8.17
N SER A 614 -12.35 18.16 7.98
CA SER A 614 -12.66 16.73 7.76
C SER A 614 -11.98 16.13 6.52
N ASN A 615 -11.54 16.95 5.56
CA ASN A 615 -10.71 16.53 4.42
C ASN A 615 -9.20 16.49 4.71
N GLY A 616 -8.78 16.70 5.96
CA GLY A 616 -7.38 16.69 6.38
C GLY A 616 -6.60 18.00 6.16
N ALA A 617 -7.19 19.01 5.52
CA ALA A 617 -6.53 20.29 5.26
C ALA A 617 -6.57 21.22 6.47
N MET A 618 -5.50 21.97 6.71
CA MET A 618 -5.50 23.05 7.70
C MET A 618 -6.18 24.33 7.19
N PHE A 619 -6.16 24.54 5.88
CA PHE A 619 -6.78 25.66 5.18
C PHE A 619 -7.03 25.30 3.71
N PRO A 620 -7.89 26.01 2.96
CA PRO A 620 -8.08 25.77 1.52
C PRO A 620 -6.78 25.90 0.73
N VAL A 621 -6.54 24.93 -0.19
CA VAL A 621 -5.29 24.81 -1.00
C VAL A 621 -4.05 24.48 -0.18
N ASP A 622 -4.23 23.87 0.99
CA ASP A 622 -3.14 23.31 1.79
C ASP A 622 -2.34 22.27 0.98
N GLN A 623 -1.04 22.13 1.30
CA GLN A 623 -0.14 21.17 0.64
C GLN A 623 -0.49 19.70 0.95
N SER A 624 -1.25 19.44 2.01
CA SER A 624 -1.76 18.11 2.36
C SER A 624 -2.84 17.59 1.42
N LEU A 625 -3.48 18.49 0.63
CA LEU A 625 -4.50 18.13 -0.33
C LEU A 625 -3.90 17.64 -1.64
N ASP A 626 -4.55 16.64 -2.24
CA ASP A 626 -4.22 16.19 -3.58
C ASP A 626 -4.26 17.33 -4.60
N PRO A 627 -3.41 17.29 -5.65
CA PRO A 627 -3.42 18.31 -6.71
C PRO A 627 -4.80 18.52 -7.34
N GLU A 628 -5.60 17.46 -7.44
CA GLU A 628 -6.97 17.52 -7.99
C GLU A 628 -7.91 18.31 -7.07
N GLU A 629 -7.73 18.25 -5.76
CA GLU A 629 -8.52 19.02 -4.77
C GLU A 629 -8.03 20.47 -4.63
N SER A 630 -6.74 20.71 -4.86
CA SER A 630 -6.13 22.04 -4.71
C SER A 630 -6.25 22.92 -5.95
N CYS A 631 -6.26 22.34 -7.17
CA CYS A 631 -6.27 23.07 -8.42
C CYS A 631 -7.60 23.79 -8.62
N ASN A 632 -7.55 25.11 -8.91
CA ASN A 632 -8.74 25.96 -9.12
C ASN A 632 -9.72 26.00 -7.92
N CYS A 633 -9.24 25.73 -6.72
CA CYS A 633 -10.05 25.90 -5.51
C CYS A 633 -10.20 27.40 -5.19
N GLN A 634 -11.44 27.84 -4.99
CA GLN A 634 -11.77 29.21 -4.60
C GLN A 634 -12.34 29.30 -3.17
N CYS A 635 -12.31 28.20 -2.41
CA CYS A 635 -12.73 28.20 -1.03
C CYS A 635 -11.82 29.09 -0.17
N VAL A 636 -12.36 29.67 0.87
CA VAL A 636 -11.63 30.48 1.84
C VAL A 636 -11.86 29.96 3.26
N MET A 637 -10.95 30.27 4.16
CA MET A 637 -11.11 30.00 5.59
C MET A 637 -11.57 31.31 6.28
N ASP A 638 -12.56 31.23 7.16
CA ASP A 638 -12.99 32.32 8.01
C ASP A 638 -12.64 32.01 9.47
N LEU A 639 -11.86 32.85 10.12
CA LEU A 639 -11.56 32.73 11.55
C LEU A 639 -12.67 33.39 12.37
N LEU A 640 -13.13 32.66 13.36
CA LEU A 640 -14.12 33.09 14.34
C LEU A 640 -13.40 33.34 15.67
N ILE A 641 -13.20 34.59 16.02
CA ILE A 641 -12.47 35.03 17.20
C ILE A 641 -13.45 35.67 18.18
N PRO A 642 -13.62 35.12 19.40
CA PRO A 642 -14.56 35.59 20.40
C PRO A 642 -14.20 36.94 20.97
#